data_15208425532ccfbc828da27615b21cf6
#
_entry.id   15208425532ccfbc828da27615b21cf6
#
_cell.length_a   1.000
_cell.length_b   1.000
_cell.length_c   1.000
_cell.angle_alpha   90.00
_cell.angle_beta   90.00
_cell.angle_gamma   90.00
#
_symmetry.space_group_name_H-M   'P 1'
#
loop_
_entity.id
_entity.type
_entity.pdbx_description
1 polymer ?
#
loop_
_entity_poly.entity_id
_entity_poly.type
_entity_poly.pdbx_seq_one_letter_code
_entity_poly.pdbx_strand_id
1 'polypeptide(L)'
;MKTTTAAIISVAFLTLTSTVSSASLPFGTIPSVDYSLFKRSLTTTPTTLSTKTYDYVIVGGGLAGLVVANRLSANPNVTVAVIEAGASGYSDNQKFVVPAANLYDSSVATQYDWQWTTSPQQGLNNRSASWPRGKVLGGSSAINGLYYVRHSDIEQNSWASLIGDKGDWSWDSMLSAMKKSETFTPPNQATTSMISVPYDASSHGTEGPLHVSYPQRTYPQVEAFLRSTNNVGIPQSSNPDAGDSWGAFLATSNINPINSTRSFSRTAYLDPITYRPNLDVLTGHLVTKVLFNQTNTAQGAVASGVQFAQSNQAEKYTVNANKEVILCGGAVNDPQILQLSGVGEQSLLQQVGIETVVDLPGVGYHLQDHLSTGVVFSPKNASSMPPTKITGNQATDSYVNSAIAYVNGSIMFGEQEWSKMMEQMKADQQASIDAYTAPDSVKAGYNATYTAQVNEIFPSQIGPIELLFALSFGGIQVQAALQHPLSRGSIKINSTNPFTPPTIDPAYLSNTVDMTILLEGFKLARRVATASPLAEFIQAEVTPGNSIESDSQWESWIRSNVGTEFHPSSTCSMLPREQGGVVDQQMKVYGTKNLRVVDASVPPISFSAHLMSITYGLAEIASEMILQDYERGMISQTNTSTASTSGSRGGVGSSTGTGVANTDGNNTSAASSVGPGHVSFSAMALSIMLAVAVFVIA
;
A
#
# COMPACT_ATOMS: atom_id res chain seq x y z
N MET A 1 -4.40 66.66 17.58
CA MET A 1 -3.15 66.13 18.06
C MET A 1 -3.42 64.89 18.88
N LYS A 2 -3.29 63.75 18.31
CA LYS A 2 -3.19 62.45 18.99
C LYS A 2 -2.35 61.54 18.07
N THR A 3 -1.14 61.29 18.44
CA THR A 3 -0.16 60.45 17.81
C THR A 3 -0.45 59.00 18.18
N THR A 4 -0.65 58.18 17.19
CA THR A 4 -0.77 56.72 17.33
C THR A 4 0.58 56.06 16.99
N THR A 5 1.18 55.45 17.95
CA THR A 5 2.46 54.72 17.82
C THR A 5 2.19 53.32 17.26
N ALA A 6 2.70 53.02 16.07
CA ALA A 6 2.72 51.68 15.51
C ALA A 6 4.02 50.99 15.94
N ALA A 7 3.90 49.88 16.61
CA ALA A 7 5.06 49.03 16.97
C ALA A 7 5.42 48.13 15.77
N ILE A 8 6.60 48.33 15.22
CA ILE A 8 7.22 47.49 14.19
C ILE A 8 8.03 46.42 14.92
N ILE A 9 7.62 45.16 14.78
CA ILE A 9 8.43 44.01 15.24
C ILE A 9 9.37 43.66 14.09
N SER A 10 10.66 44.02 14.23
CA SER A 10 11.74 43.59 13.35
C SER A 10 12.18 42.19 13.74
N VAL A 11 11.97 41.21 12.84
CA VAL A 11 12.60 39.89 12.94
C VAL A 11 14.00 40.00 12.33
N ALA A 12 15.03 39.91 13.17
CA ALA A 12 16.40 39.87 12.75
C ALA A 12 16.74 38.45 12.24
N PHE A 13 17.02 38.31 10.95
CA PHE A 13 17.67 37.12 10.40
C PHE A 13 19.17 37.17 10.76
N LEU A 14 19.59 36.31 11.68
CA LEU A 14 21.01 36.00 11.88
C LEU A 14 21.42 34.95 10.87
N THR A 15 22.16 35.34 9.84
CA THR A 15 22.91 34.42 8.98
C THR A 15 24.18 33.96 9.74
N LEU A 16 24.10 32.78 10.33
CA LEU A 16 25.31 32.07 10.81
C LEU A 16 25.82 31.18 9.68
N THR A 17 26.90 31.61 9.01
CA THR A 17 27.76 30.73 8.22
C THR A 17 28.61 29.91 9.20
N SER A 18 28.16 28.70 9.56
CA SER A 18 28.98 27.75 10.30
C SER A 18 29.51 26.71 9.31
N THR A 19 30.84 26.66 9.23
CA THR A 19 31.61 25.55 8.66
C THR A 19 31.27 24.30 9.48
N VAL A 20 30.44 23.41 8.94
CA VAL A 20 30.09 22.17 9.60
C VAL A 20 31.24 21.19 9.41
N SER A 21 32.03 21.03 10.45
CA SER A 21 32.90 19.87 10.64
C SER A 21 31.98 18.63 10.82
N SER A 22 32.20 17.58 10.02
CA SER A 22 31.48 16.32 10.10
C SER A 22 31.83 15.55 11.37
N ALA A 23 31.24 15.94 12.50
CA ALA A 23 31.22 15.14 13.71
C ALA A 23 29.92 14.34 13.74
N SER A 24 30.01 13.02 13.61
CA SER A 24 28.90 12.09 13.81
C SER A 24 28.39 12.20 15.24
N LEU A 25 27.18 12.73 15.42
CA LEU A 25 26.50 12.69 16.73
C LEU A 25 25.91 11.28 16.95
N PRO A 26 26.12 10.67 18.10
CA PRO A 26 25.50 9.39 18.44
C PRO A 26 23.96 9.54 18.55
N PHE A 27 23.19 8.49 18.22
CA PHE A 27 21.73 8.42 18.38
C PHE A 27 21.22 8.77 19.80
N GLY A 28 22.09 9.17 20.65
CA GLY A 28 21.84 9.41 22.07
C GLY A 28 21.02 10.64 22.43
N THR A 29 20.59 11.47 21.51
CA THR A 29 19.63 12.56 21.77
C THR A 29 19.05 13.09 20.47
N ILE A 30 18.12 12.35 19.85
CA ILE A 30 17.00 13.05 19.20
C ILE A 30 16.33 13.79 20.35
N PRO A 31 16.22 15.13 20.34
CA PRO A 31 15.45 15.82 21.39
C PRO A 31 14.14 15.07 21.52
N SER A 32 13.79 14.64 22.71
CA SER A 32 12.49 14.07 22.96
C SER A 32 11.51 15.18 22.61
N VAL A 33 11.02 15.15 21.38
CA VAL A 33 9.88 16.00 21.00
C VAL A 33 8.84 15.66 22.05
N ASP A 34 8.44 16.65 22.83
CA ASP A 34 7.40 16.44 23.84
C ASP A 34 6.10 16.16 23.10
N TYR A 35 5.90 14.88 22.78
CA TYR A 35 4.70 14.37 22.12
C TYR A 35 3.42 14.65 22.91
N SER A 36 3.52 15.16 24.15
CA SER A 36 2.35 15.57 24.92
C SER A 36 1.67 16.80 24.32
N LEU A 37 2.39 17.64 23.59
CA LEU A 37 1.85 18.82 22.90
C LEU A 37 1.15 18.46 21.58
N PHE A 38 1.44 17.31 20.96
CA PHE A 38 0.89 16.87 19.69
C PHE A 38 -0.38 16.01 19.81
N LYS A 39 -0.90 15.76 21.01
CA LYS A 39 -1.93 14.75 21.28
C LYS A 39 -3.39 15.24 21.15
N ARG A 40 -3.66 16.42 20.62
CA ARG A 40 -5.04 16.96 20.67
C ARG A 40 -6.02 16.17 19.79
N SER A 41 -5.58 15.67 18.62
CA SER A 41 -6.42 14.91 17.71
C SER A 41 -6.42 13.40 17.94
N LEU A 42 -5.51 12.88 18.76
CA LEU A 42 -5.36 11.43 18.96
C LEU A 42 -6.11 10.96 20.20
N THR A 43 -6.91 9.92 20.06
CA THR A 43 -7.66 9.32 21.16
C THR A 43 -7.68 7.79 21.06
N THR A 44 -7.80 7.13 22.21
CA THR A 44 -8.16 5.70 22.32
C THR A 44 -9.57 5.54 22.89
N THR A 45 -10.26 6.65 23.17
CA THR A 45 -11.59 6.67 23.80
C THR A 45 -12.67 6.71 22.71
N PRO A 46 -13.43 5.63 22.52
CA PRO A 46 -14.40 5.51 21.42
C PRO A 46 -15.53 6.53 21.51
N THR A 47 -15.92 6.96 22.70
CA THR A 47 -16.98 7.96 22.91
C THR A 47 -16.60 9.34 22.36
N THR A 48 -15.32 9.63 22.14
CA THR A 48 -14.89 10.87 21.49
C THR A 48 -15.50 11.00 20.10
N LEU A 49 -15.59 9.89 19.35
CA LEU A 49 -16.17 9.86 18.00
C LEU A 49 -17.68 9.60 18.04
N SER A 50 -18.14 8.63 18.85
CA SER A 50 -19.53 8.15 18.81
C SER A 50 -20.56 9.19 19.29
N THR A 51 -20.13 10.24 19.97
CA THR A 51 -20.98 11.36 20.41
C THR A 51 -21.05 12.53 19.42
N LYS A 52 -20.31 12.43 18.30
CA LYS A 52 -20.21 13.45 17.27
C LYS A 52 -20.70 12.92 15.91
N THR A 53 -20.97 13.84 15.00
CA THR A 53 -21.14 13.56 13.58
C THR A 53 -20.07 14.32 12.81
N TYR A 54 -19.46 13.67 11.83
CA TYR A 54 -18.39 14.24 11.01
C TYR A 54 -18.85 14.43 9.56
N ASP A 55 -18.22 15.33 8.84
CA ASP A 55 -18.44 15.42 7.39
C ASP A 55 -17.89 14.19 6.70
N TYR A 56 -16.68 13.78 7.07
CA TYR A 56 -16.00 12.62 6.50
C TYR A 56 -15.55 11.65 7.59
N VAL A 57 -15.83 10.37 7.38
CA VAL A 57 -15.34 9.26 8.22
C VAL A 57 -14.41 8.40 7.38
N ILE A 58 -13.11 8.39 7.76
CA ILE A 58 -12.05 7.65 7.09
C ILE A 58 -11.77 6.37 7.87
N VAL A 59 -11.83 5.24 7.17
CA VAL A 59 -11.62 3.91 7.72
C VAL A 59 -10.22 3.42 7.39
N GLY A 60 -9.34 3.39 8.40
CA GLY A 60 -7.93 3.06 8.27
C GLY A 60 -7.03 4.31 8.29
N GLY A 61 -6.17 4.39 9.31
CA GLY A 61 -5.10 5.39 9.43
C GLY A 61 -3.81 4.94 8.75
N GLY A 62 -3.92 4.26 7.61
CA GLY A 62 -2.81 3.77 6.80
C GLY A 62 -2.20 4.84 5.90
N LEU A 63 -1.47 4.37 4.87
CA LEU A 63 -0.79 5.25 3.92
C LEU A 63 -1.76 6.25 3.29
N ALA A 64 -2.81 5.77 2.62
CA ALA A 64 -3.75 6.61 1.90
C ALA A 64 -4.68 7.39 2.84
N GLY A 65 -5.20 6.75 3.90
CA GLY A 65 -6.15 7.39 4.81
C GLY A 65 -5.60 8.62 5.51
N LEU A 66 -4.30 8.64 5.85
CA LEU A 66 -3.67 9.82 6.45
C LEU A 66 -3.41 10.94 5.43
N VAL A 67 -3.21 10.62 4.15
CA VAL A 67 -3.18 11.64 3.07
C VAL A 67 -4.54 12.30 2.98
N VAL A 68 -5.61 11.51 2.83
CA VAL A 68 -6.99 12.02 2.73
C VAL A 68 -7.36 12.85 3.98
N ALA A 69 -7.04 12.35 5.17
CA ALA A 69 -7.28 13.08 6.43
C ALA A 69 -6.56 14.43 6.46
N ASN A 70 -5.31 14.48 6.03
CA ASN A 70 -4.53 15.71 5.96
C ASN A 70 -5.16 16.73 5.02
N ARG A 71 -5.50 16.31 3.80
CA ARG A 71 -6.03 17.20 2.77
C ARG A 71 -7.42 17.72 3.11
N LEU A 72 -8.33 16.85 3.56
CA LEU A 72 -9.70 17.25 3.91
C LEU A 72 -9.74 18.16 5.15
N SER A 73 -8.97 17.84 6.21
CA SER A 73 -8.94 18.65 7.43
C SER A 73 -8.18 19.96 7.29
N ALA A 74 -7.57 20.25 6.13
CA ALA A 74 -6.98 21.56 5.84
C ALA A 74 -8.05 22.67 5.75
N ASN A 75 -9.27 22.31 5.36
CA ASN A 75 -10.41 23.22 5.43
C ASN A 75 -10.99 23.17 6.86
N PRO A 76 -10.92 24.28 7.65
CA PRO A 76 -11.40 24.30 9.03
C PRO A 76 -12.90 24.11 9.18
N ASN A 77 -13.67 24.26 8.10
CA ASN A 77 -15.13 24.05 8.08
C ASN A 77 -15.51 22.59 7.79
N VAL A 78 -14.55 21.73 7.57
CA VAL A 78 -14.74 20.30 7.30
C VAL A 78 -14.29 19.50 8.51
N THR A 79 -15.16 18.67 9.06
CA THR A 79 -14.85 17.79 10.21
C THR A 79 -14.50 16.39 9.73
N VAL A 80 -13.39 15.85 10.22
CA VAL A 80 -12.84 14.55 9.80
C VAL A 80 -12.61 13.63 10.99
N ALA A 81 -13.11 12.40 10.89
CA ALA A 81 -12.76 11.31 11.79
C ALA A 81 -11.93 10.26 11.07
N VAL A 82 -10.86 9.77 11.71
CA VAL A 82 -10.09 8.60 11.27
C VAL A 82 -10.20 7.50 12.31
N ILE A 83 -10.45 6.26 11.88
CA ILE A 83 -10.50 5.10 12.77
C ILE A 83 -9.44 4.09 12.31
N GLU A 84 -8.45 3.84 13.19
CA GLU A 84 -7.34 2.91 12.96
C GLU A 84 -7.46 1.69 13.89
N ALA A 85 -7.36 0.50 13.30
CA ALA A 85 -7.43 -0.76 14.03
C ALA A 85 -6.21 -1.00 14.93
N GLY A 86 -5.05 -0.53 14.51
CA GLY A 86 -3.80 -0.67 15.22
C GLY A 86 -3.54 0.43 16.24
N ALA A 87 -2.42 0.31 16.93
CA ALA A 87 -1.94 1.31 17.87
C ALA A 87 -1.35 2.55 17.14
N SER A 88 -1.10 3.62 17.88
CA SER A 88 -0.46 4.82 17.32
C SER A 88 1.02 4.62 16.96
N GLY A 89 1.71 3.65 17.58
CA GLY A 89 3.13 3.38 17.39
C GLY A 89 4.09 4.39 18.03
N TYR A 90 3.60 5.38 18.79
CA TYR A 90 4.50 6.37 19.41
C TYR A 90 5.34 5.80 20.55
N SER A 91 4.85 4.80 21.28
CA SER A 91 5.61 4.13 22.36
C SER A 91 6.86 3.43 21.84
N ASP A 92 6.81 2.92 20.61
CA ASP A 92 7.88 2.15 19.99
C ASP A 92 8.43 2.86 18.74
N ASN A 93 8.46 4.19 18.77
CA ASN A 93 8.74 5.03 17.61
C ASN A 93 10.04 4.65 16.88
N GLN A 94 11.07 4.19 17.60
CA GLN A 94 12.35 3.80 17.00
C GLN A 94 12.22 2.62 16.02
N LYS A 95 11.28 1.70 16.27
CA LYS A 95 10.98 0.60 15.33
C LYS A 95 10.51 1.08 13.95
N PHE A 96 9.90 2.25 13.91
CA PHE A 96 9.34 2.81 12.68
C PHE A 96 10.25 3.83 12.03
N VAL A 97 10.92 4.67 12.81
CA VAL A 97 11.71 5.79 12.26
C VAL A 97 13.15 5.44 11.92
N VAL A 98 13.74 4.40 12.53
CA VAL A 98 15.09 3.94 12.17
C VAL A 98 14.98 3.00 10.98
N PRO A 99 15.53 3.34 9.78
CA PRO A 99 15.39 2.50 8.60
C PRO A 99 15.89 1.07 8.79
N ALA A 100 17.07 0.88 9.39
CA ALA A 100 17.64 -0.44 9.67
C ALA A 100 16.79 -1.30 10.63
N ALA A 101 15.85 -0.70 11.38
CA ALA A 101 14.93 -1.46 12.23
C ALA A 101 14.00 -2.35 11.39
N ASN A 102 13.70 -1.97 10.13
CA ASN A 102 12.96 -2.84 9.22
C ASN A 102 13.60 -4.22 9.07
N LEU A 103 14.92 -4.30 9.04
CA LEU A 103 15.68 -5.54 8.90
C LEU A 103 15.99 -6.21 10.24
N TYR A 104 16.40 -5.42 11.25
CA TYR A 104 17.06 -5.94 12.46
C TYR A 104 16.25 -5.78 13.76
N ASP A 105 15.13 -5.08 13.73
CA ASP A 105 14.14 -4.96 14.80
C ASP A 105 12.71 -4.85 14.20
N SER A 106 12.42 -5.74 13.26
CA SER A 106 11.22 -5.69 12.43
C SER A 106 9.93 -5.67 13.25
N SER A 107 8.96 -4.91 12.75
CA SER A 107 7.59 -4.89 13.25
C SER A 107 6.73 -6.03 12.70
N VAL A 108 7.23 -6.81 11.74
CA VAL A 108 6.56 -8.00 11.20
C VAL A 108 6.44 -9.07 12.28
N ALA A 109 5.33 -9.80 12.30
CA ALA A 109 4.97 -10.80 13.31
C ALA A 109 4.85 -10.22 14.75
N THR A 110 4.64 -8.91 14.90
CA THR A 110 4.36 -8.23 16.18
C THR A 110 2.91 -7.73 16.22
N GLN A 111 2.54 -7.02 17.29
CA GLN A 111 1.24 -6.34 17.41
C GLN A 111 0.99 -5.27 16.33
N TYR A 112 2.03 -4.83 15.64
CA TYR A 112 2.00 -3.82 14.58
C TYR A 112 1.80 -4.41 13.19
N ASP A 113 1.61 -5.73 13.11
CA ASP A 113 1.35 -6.51 11.92
C ASP A 113 -0.01 -7.19 12.03
N TRP A 114 -0.81 -7.19 10.95
CA TRP A 114 -2.04 -7.96 10.87
C TRP A 114 -1.80 -9.48 10.92
N GLN A 115 -0.61 -9.93 10.58
CA GLN A 115 -0.19 -11.34 10.58
C GLN A 115 -1.10 -12.23 9.72
N TRP A 116 -1.53 -11.68 8.57
CA TRP A 116 -2.31 -12.45 7.62
C TRP A 116 -1.53 -13.64 7.06
N THR A 117 -2.26 -14.69 6.68
CA THR A 117 -1.71 -15.83 5.96
C THR A 117 -2.65 -16.19 4.82
N THR A 118 -2.09 -16.62 3.68
CA THR A 118 -2.89 -17.12 2.58
C THR A 118 -3.51 -18.46 2.90
N SER A 119 -4.57 -18.84 2.18
CA SER A 119 -4.97 -20.25 2.04
C SER A 119 -3.81 -21.07 1.48
N PRO A 120 -3.79 -22.40 1.68
CA PRO A 120 -2.81 -23.26 1.03
C PRO A 120 -2.79 -23.05 -0.49
N GLN A 121 -1.63 -22.76 -1.07
CA GLN A 121 -1.46 -22.42 -2.48
C GLN A 121 -1.00 -23.64 -3.28
N GLN A 122 -1.84 -24.12 -4.19
CA GLN A 122 -1.52 -25.27 -5.02
C GLN A 122 -0.22 -25.07 -5.81
N GLY A 123 -0.03 -23.84 -6.38
CA GLY A 123 1.18 -23.46 -7.11
C GLY A 123 2.44 -23.45 -6.23
N LEU A 124 2.31 -23.41 -4.92
CA LEU A 124 3.40 -23.40 -3.94
C LEU A 124 3.47 -24.71 -3.13
N ASN A 125 3.20 -25.88 -3.73
CA ASN A 125 3.20 -27.15 -3.04
C ASN A 125 2.26 -27.22 -1.83
N ASN A 126 1.10 -26.57 -1.91
CA ASN A 126 0.11 -26.40 -0.84
C ASN A 126 0.64 -25.67 0.41
N ARG A 127 1.71 -24.87 0.29
CA ARG A 127 2.16 -23.96 1.35
C ARG A 127 1.22 -22.76 1.49
N SER A 128 1.02 -22.30 2.73
CA SER A 128 0.51 -20.96 3.01
C SER A 128 1.66 -19.97 3.09
N ALA A 129 1.48 -18.79 2.56
CA ALA A 129 2.43 -17.69 2.64
C ALA A 129 2.04 -16.72 3.76
N SER A 130 3.03 -16.20 4.50
CA SER A 130 2.82 -15.08 5.43
C SER A 130 2.60 -13.80 4.65
N TRP A 131 1.61 -13.00 5.08
CA TRP A 131 1.20 -11.75 4.43
C TRP A 131 1.19 -10.57 5.41
N PRO A 132 2.34 -10.10 5.88
CA PRO A 132 2.41 -8.98 6.80
C PRO A 132 1.82 -7.70 6.19
N ARG A 133 0.99 -7.01 6.96
CA ARG A 133 0.42 -5.69 6.67
C ARG A 133 0.46 -4.84 7.92
N GLY A 134 0.79 -3.57 7.78
CA GLY A 134 0.89 -2.67 8.92
C GLY A 134 -0.45 -2.46 9.64
N LYS A 135 -0.46 -2.74 10.95
CA LYS A 135 -1.58 -2.50 11.89
C LYS A 135 -1.18 -1.43 12.89
N VAL A 136 -0.98 -0.23 12.40
CA VAL A 136 -0.44 0.92 13.14
C VAL A 136 -0.72 2.19 12.34
N LEU A 137 -0.74 3.37 12.97
CA LEU A 137 -0.79 4.64 12.25
C LEU A 137 0.35 4.77 11.24
N GLY A 138 -0.01 5.04 9.99
CA GLY A 138 0.86 4.94 8.82
C GLY A 138 0.71 3.63 8.05
N GLY A 139 0.03 2.63 8.61
CA GLY A 139 -0.23 1.34 7.96
C GLY A 139 1.03 0.68 7.44
N SER A 140 0.98 0.09 6.25
CA SER A 140 2.12 -0.60 5.65
C SER A 140 3.32 0.32 5.34
N SER A 141 3.13 1.65 5.19
CA SER A 141 4.27 2.58 5.04
C SER A 141 5.15 2.69 6.29
N ALA A 142 4.63 2.27 7.46
CA ALA A 142 5.41 2.24 8.70
C ALA A 142 6.33 1.01 8.81
N ILE A 143 6.00 -0.10 8.12
CA ILE A 143 6.69 -1.38 8.29
C ILE A 143 7.34 -1.92 7.02
N ASN A 144 7.18 -1.25 5.88
CA ASN A 144 7.71 -1.67 4.58
C ASN A 144 9.22 -1.47 4.43
N GLY A 145 9.79 -1.97 3.31
CA GLY A 145 11.19 -1.88 2.96
C GLY A 145 11.69 -0.50 2.49
N LEU A 146 10.91 0.56 2.58
CA LEU A 146 11.24 1.95 2.24
C LEU A 146 11.49 2.24 0.74
N TYR A 147 11.38 1.31 -0.17
CA TYR A 147 11.51 1.60 -1.60
C TYR A 147 10.45 2.60 -2.07
N TYR A 148 10.89 3.66 -2.72
CA TYR A 148 10.01 4.68 -3.30
C TYR A 148 10.34 4.84 -4.78
N VAL A 149 9.84 3.92 -5.58
CA VAL A 149 10.05 3.87 -7.03
C VAL A 149 8.72 4.11 -7.74
N ARG A 150 8.77 4.61 -8.96
CA ARG A 150 7.59 4.87 -9.76
C ARG A 150 7.43 3.81 -10.83
N HIS A 151 6.19 3.57 -11.24
CA HIS A 151 5.83 2.74 -12.38
C HIS A 151 6.00 3.52 -13.69
N SER A 152 5.75 2.84 -14.82
CA SER A 152 5.87 3.44 -16.14
C SER A 152 4.61 4.21 -16.57
N ASP A 153 4.81 5.13 -17.53
CA ASP A 153 3.73 5.82 -18.21
C ASP A 153 2.84 4.87 -19.00
N ILE A 154 3.42 3.81 -19.59
CA ILE A 154 2.70 2.77 -20.34
C ILE A 154 1.69 2.06 -19.44
N GLU A 155 2.10 1.64 -18.25
CA GLU A 155 1.24 0.98 -17.28
C GLU A 155 0.10 1.90 -16.82
N GLN A 156 0.42 3.16 -16.51
CA GLN A 156 -0.58 4.13 -16.07
C GLN A 156 -1.60 4.44 -17.19
N ASN A 157 -1.13 4.63 -18.42
CA ASN A 157 -1.99 4.91 -19.55
C ASN A 157 -2.80 3.67 -19.99
N SER A 158 -2.28 2.46 -19.78
CA SER A 158 -3.04 1.21 -19.95
C SER A 158 -4.18 1.12 -18.92
N TRP A 159 -3.94 1.49 -17.65
CA TRP A 159 -5.02 1.63 -16.67
C TRP A 159 -6.07 2.64 -17.12
N ALA A 160 -5.65 3.86 -17.49
CA ALA A 160 -6.57 4.89 -17.99
C ALA A 160 -7.41 4.40 -19.18
N SER A 161 -6.80 3.67 -20.10
CA SER A 161 -7.47 3.05 -21.27
C SER A 161 -8.53 2.03 -20.85
N LEU A 162 -8.20 1.14 -19.89
CA LEU A 162 -9.11 0.11 -19.39
C LEU A 162 -10.41 0.69 -18.81
N ILE A 163 -10.34 1.85 -18.18
CA ILE A 163 -11.51 2.51 -17.56
C ILE A 163 -12.16 3.55 -18.50
N GLY A 164 -11.62 3.76 -19.70
CA GLY A 164 -12.10 4.79 -20.62
C GLY A 164 -11.94 6.21 -20.06
N ASP A 165 -10.85 6.45 -19.32
CA ASP A 165 -10.54 7.74 -18.71
C ASP A 165 -10.30 8.84 -19.75
N LYS A 166 -10.59 10.08 -19.36
CA LYS A 166 -10.45 11.28 -20.19
C LYS A 166 -9.37 12.25 -19.71
N GLY A 167 -8.51 11.81 -18.79
CA GLY A 167 -7.35 12.57 -18.34
C GLY A 167 -7.08 12.59 -16.85
N ASP A 168 -8.07 12.25 -16.01
CA ASP A 168 -7.88 12.24 -14.53
C ASP A 168 -6.89 11.16 -14.06
N TRP A 169 -6.79 10.05 -14.79
CA TRP A 169 -5.93 8.89 -14.50
C TRP A 169 -4.79 8.72 -15.51
N SER A 170 -4.49 9.75 -16.32
CA SER A 170 -3.32 9.76 -17.19
C SER A 170 -2.01 9.74 -16.41
N TRP A 171 -0.89 9.38 -17.09
CA TRP A 171 0.45 9.50 -16.49
C TRP A 171 0.74 10.90 -15.97
N ASP A 172 0.42 11.94 -16.72
CA ASP A 172 0.69 13.33 -16.31
C ASP A 172 -0.04 13.71 -15.04
N SER A 173 -1.29 13.28 -14.88
CA SER A 173 -2.08 13.50 -13.67
C SER A 173 -1.50 12.72 -12.48
N MET A 174 -1.15 11.45 -12.68
CA MET A 174 -0.56 10.62 -11.63
C MET A 174 0.84 11.13 -11.24
N LEU A 175 1.69 11.50 -12.20
CA LEU A 175 3.00 12.09 -11.92
C LEU A 175 2.87 13.38 -11.13
N SER A 176 1.94 14.26 -11.51
CA SER A 176 1.65 15.50 -10.79
C SER A 176 1.25 15.22 -9.34
N ALA A 177 0.40 14.22 -9.09
CA ALA A 177 -0.03 13.83 -7.77
C ALA A 177 1.10 13.20 -6.94
N MET A 178 1.92 12.34 -7.54
CA MET A 178 3.12 11.80 -6.88
C MET A 178 4.09 12.92 -6.50
N LYS A 179 4.34 13.88 -7.39
CA LYS A 179 5.18 15.07 -7.09
C LYS A 179 4.59 15.92 -5.96
N LYS A 180 3.26 16.09 -5.90
CA LYS A 180 2.58 16.80 -4.82
C LYS A 180 2.77 16.14 -3.46
N SER A 181 2.99 14.83 -3.42
CA SER A 181 3.23 14.08 -2.19
C SER A 181 4.65 14.21 -1.65
N GLU A 182 5.65 14.50 -2.49
CA GLU A 182 7.07 14.35 -2.13
C GLU A 182 7.85 15.66 -2.03
N THR A 183 8.88 15.63 -1.18
CA THR A 183 10.05 16.51 -1.21
C THR A 183 11.28 15.66 -1.51
N PHE A 184 11.76 15.73 -2.74
CA PHE A 184 12.91 14.97 -3.19
C PHE A 184 14.23 15.67 -2.81
N THR A 185 15.22 14.87 -2.40
CA THR A 185 16.60 15.31 -2.18
C THR A 185 17.55 14.50 -3.05
N PRO A 186 18.34 15.16 -3.91
CA PRO A 186 19.35 14.50 -4.76
C PRO A 186 20.35 13.67 -3.96
N PRO A 187 21.06 12.72 -4.62
CA PRO A 187 22.07 11.90 -3.96
C PRO A 187 23.21 12.75 -3.42
N ASN A 188 23.74 12.40 -2.26
CA ASN A 188 24.86 13.11 -1.65
C ASN A 188 26.20 12.83 -2.37
N GLN A 189 27.23 13.65 -2.08
CA GLN A 189 28.54 13.51 -2.71
C GLN A 189 29.20 12.15 -2.45
N ALA A 190 28.98 11.54 -1.29
CA ALA A 190 29.54 10.22 -0.98
C ALA A 190 28.97 9.14 -1.92
N THR A 191 27.68 9.21 -2.23
CA THR A 191 27.03 8.33 -3.19
C THR A 191 27.49 8.61 -4.61
N THR A 192 27.47 9.87 -5.07
CA THR A 192 27.83 10.22 -6.46
C THR A 192 29.31 10.04 -6.79
N SER A 193 30.18 10.04 -5.79
CA SER A 193 31.59 9.68 -5.99
C SER A 193 31.82 8.18 -6.22
N MET A 194 30.87 7.34 -5.87
CA MET A 194 30.96 5.89 -5.99
C MET A 194 30.10 5.35 -7.12
N ILE A 195 28.92 5.89 -7.31
CA ILE A 195 27.89 5.40 -8.25
C ILE A 195 27.41 6.56 -9.12
N SER A 196 27.28 6.32 -10.43
CA SER A 196 26.53 7.22 -11.30
C SER A 196 25.04 7.08 -11.00
N VAL A 197 24.39 8.17 -10.58
CA VAL A 197 22.98 8.20 -10.24
C VAL A 197 22.27 9.22 -11.14
N PRO A 198 21.77 8.79 -12.31
CA PRO A 198 21.01 9.67 -13.16
C PRO A 198 19.63 9.95 -12.55
N TYR A 199 19.21 11.20 -12.61
CA TYR A 199 17.88 11.65 -12.22
C TYR A 199 17.52 12.94 -12.96
N ASP A 200 16.22 13.19 -13.15
CA ASP A 200 15.72 14.46 -13.65
C ASP A 200 14.94 15.18 -12.54
N ALA A 201 15.46 16.31 -12.08
CA ALA A 201 14.83 17.10 -11.03
C ALA A 201 13.39 17.56 -11.41
N SER A 202 13.09 17.69 -12.72
CA SER A 202 11.75 18.07 -13.18
C SER A 202 10.70 16.99 -12.94
N SER A 203 11.11 15.73 -12.81
CA SER A 203 10.26 14.59 -12.50
C SER A 203 9.89 14.51 -11.02
N HIS A 204 10.54 15.31 -10.16
CA HIS A 204 10.38 15.25 -8.72
C HIS A 204 9.63 16.45 -8.14
N GLY A 205 8.97 16.22 -6.98
CA GLY A 205 8.37 17.26 -6.16
C GLY A 205 9.36 17.87 -5.16
N THR A 206 9.13 19.11 -4.74
CA THR A 206 10.03 19.86 -3.84
C THR A 206 9.37 20.37 -2.58
N GLU A 207 8.04 20.24 -2.45
CA GLU A 207 7.24 20.86 -1.38
C GLU A 207 6.27 19.89 -0.70
N GLY A 208 6.23 18.63 -1.13
CA GLY A 208 5.35 17.63 -0.53
C GLY A 208 5.82 17.19 0.86
N PRO A 209 4.91 16.65 1.67
CA PRO A 209 5.24 16.31 3.06
C PRO A 209 6.13 15.09 3.22
N LEU A 210 6.19 14.20 2.22
CA LEU A 210 6.98 12.97 2.27
C LEU A 210 8.39 13.24 1.76
N HIS A 211 9.40 13.04 2.58
CA HIS A 211 10.78 13.11 2.15
C HIS A 211 11.18 11.86 1.36
N VAL A 212 11.75 12.08 0.19
CA VAL A 212 12.29 11.06 -0.71
C VAL A 212 13.75 11.38 -1.00
N SER A 213 14.64 10.42 -0.77
CA SER A 213 16.07 10.59 -0.97
C SER A 213 16.74 9.24 -1.23
N TYR A 214 18.05 9.25 -1.27
CA TYR A 214 18.87 8.04 -1.29
C TYR A 214 19.43 7.74 0.10
N PRO A 215 19.80 6.47 0.42
CA PRO A 215 20.54 6.15 1.64
C PRO A 215 21.78 7.04 1.79
N GLN A 216 22.07 7.47 3.02
CA GLN A 216 23.21 8.35 3.30
C GLN A 216 24.56 7.66 3.07
N ARG A 217 24.56 6.34 3.00
CA ARG A 217 25.74 5.49 2.74
C ARG A 217 25.40 4.44 1.69
N THR A 218 26.36 4.15 0.83
CA THR A 218 26.30 3.05 -0.14
C THR A 218 27.55 2.17 -0.06
N TYR A 219 27.58 1.08 -0.82
CA TYR A 219 28.65 0.07 -0.79
C TYR A 219 29.11 -0.24 -2.22
N PRO A 220 30.43 -0.62 -2.41
CA PRO A 220 30.97 -0.91 -3.75
C PRO A 220 30.23 -2.03 -4.50
N GLN A 221 29.61 -2.96 -3.78
CA GLN A 221 28.81 -4.04 -4.38
C GLN A 221 27.59 -3.50 -5.13
N VAL A 222 27.05 -2.32 -4.75
CA VAL A 222 25.92 -1.70 -5.41
C VAL A 222 26.31 -1.22 -6.82
N GLU A 223 27.44 -0.54 -6.94
CA GLU A 223 27.99 -0.14 -8.24
C GLU A 223 28.36 -1.38 -9.08
N ALA A 224 28.95 -2.40 -8.43
CA ALA A 224 29.27 -3.65 -9.11
C ALA A 224 28.02 -4.36 -9.67
N PHE A 225 26.90 -4.35 -8.95
CA PHE A 225 25.63 -4.86 -9.46
C PHE A 225 25.19 -4.10 -10.71
N LEU A 226 25.13 -2.77 -10.66
CA LEU A 226 24.71 -1.94 -11.79
C LEU A 226 25.59 -2.16 -13.05
N ARG A 227 26.90 -2.36 -12.88
CA ARG A 227 27.77 -2.71 -14.01
C ARG A 227 27.57 -4.13 -14.50
N SER A 228 27.36 -5.06 -13.59
CA SER A 228 27.10 -6.45 -13.97
C SER A 228 25.78 -6.62 -14.70
N THR A 229 24.71 -5.86 -14.35
CA THR A 229 23.46 -5.84 -15.14
C THR A 229 23.72 -5.37 -16.56
N ASN A 230 24.50 -4.30 -16.76
CA ASN A 230 24.85 -3.81 -18.09
C ASN A 230 25.65 -4.87 -18.89
N ASN A 231 26.57 -5.59 -18.24
CA ASN A 231 27.40 -6.60 -18.89
C ASN A 231 26.59 -7.86 -19.33
N VAL A 232 25.42 -8.08 -18.74
CA VAL A 232 24.50 -9.16 -19.17
C VAL A 232 23.37 -8.66 -20.09
N GLY A 233 23.44 -7.40 -20.55
CA GLY A 233 22.53 -6.83 -21.52
C GLY A 233 21.34 -6.04 -20.93
N ILE A 234 21.32 -5.81 -19.60
CA ILE A 234 20.31 -4.96 -18.95
C ILE A 234 20.89 -3.55 -18.89
N PRO A 235 20.33 -2.57 -19.63
CA PRO A 235 20.86 -1.21 -19.65
C PRO A 235 20.60 -0.50 -18.31
N GLN A 236 21.33 0.58 -18.06
CA GLN A 236 20.99 1.50 -16.96
C GLN A 236 19.87 2.44 -17.41
N SER A 237 18.87 2.66 -16.55
CA SER A 237 17.87 3.68 -16.77
C SER A 237 18.48 5.07 -16.62
N SER A 238 18.10 5.99 -17.51
CA SER A 238 18.57 7.38 -17.49
C SER A 238 17.67 8.28 -16.62
N ASN A 239 16.40 7.92 -16.45
CA ASN A 239 15.42 8.68 -15.68
C ASN A 239 14.29 7.77 -15.16
N PRO A 240 14.56 6.95 -14.13
CA PRO A 240 13.62 5.93 -13.66
C PRO A 240 12.33 6.51 -13.06
N ASP A 241 12.32 7.80 -12.69
CA ASP A 241 11.19 8.44 -12.02
C ASP A 241 10.30 9.29 -12.96
N ALA A 242 10.55 9.25 -14.28
CA ALA A 242 9.83 10.03 -15.30
C ALA A 242 8.81 9.22 -16.11
N GLY A 243 8.50 7.98 -15.72
CA GLY A 243 7.64 7.07 -16.49
C GLY A 243 8.40 6.09 -17.37
N ASP A 244 9.73 6.13 -17.34
CA ASP A 244 10.63 5.22 -18.06
C ASP A 244 11.39 4.33 -17.05
N SER A 245 10.64 3.62 -16.19
CA SER A 245 11.16 2.84 -15.05
C SER A 245 11.69 1.46 -15.45
N TRP A 246 12.36 1.32 -16.58
CA TRP A 246 12.99 0.06 -17.04
C TRP A 246 14.50 0.12 -17.00
N GLY A 247 15.17 -1.06 -16.99
CA GLY A 247 16.62 -1.14 -16.81
C GLY A 247 17.04 -1.05 -15.36
N ALA A 248 18.35 -0.89 -15.12
CA ALA A 248 18.94 -0.89 -13.78
C ALA A 248 19.21 0.53 -13.28
N PHE A 249 18.93 0.79 -12.00
CA PHE A 249 19.17 2.08 -11.35
C PHE A 249 19.30 1.95 -9.83
N LEU A 250 19.86 2.97 -9.19
CA LEU A 250 19.85 3.10 -7.73
C LEU A 250 18.46 3.59 -7.30
N ALA A 251 17.76 2.79 -6.48
CA ALA A 251 16.41 3.12 -6.05
C ALA A 251 16.38 4.27 -5.04
N THR A 252 15.39 5.13 -5.15
CA THR A 252 15.07 6.11 -4.12
C THR A 252 14.37 5.46 -2.94
N SER A 253 14.39 6.14 -1.80
CA SER A 253 13.81 5.68 -0.53
C SER A 253 13.06 6.82 0.15
N ASN A 254 12.00 6.49 0.86
CA ASN A 254 11.30 7.47 1.69
C ASN A 254 12.05 7.70 3.01
N ILE A 255 13.19 8.35 2.90
CA ILE A 255 14.08 8.73 4.00
C ILE A 255 14.18 10.25 4.08
N ASN A 256 14.02 10.80 5.28
CA ASN A 256 14.31 12.21 5.54
C ASN A 256 15.84 12.38 5.62
N PRO A 257 16.46 13.10 4.68
CA PRO A 257 17.93 13.22 4.60
C PRO A 257 18.54 14.04 5.73
N ILE A 258 17.75 14.86 6.45
CA ILE A 258 18.24 15.72 7.54
C ILE A 258 18.64 14.88 8.76
N ASN A 259 17.84 13.85 9.06
CA ASN A 259 18.02 13.03 10.26
C ASN A 259 18.11 11.53 9.97
N SER A 260 18.17 11.15 8.68
CA SER A 260 18.24 9.75 8.20
C SER A 260 17.14 8.83 8.74
N THR A 261 15.95 9.38 8.99
CA THR A 261 14.80 8.61 9.48
C THR A 261 13.84 8.28 8.34
N ARG A 262 13.07 7.19 8.51
CA ARG A 262 11.94 6.89 7.64
C ARG A 262 10.97 8.07 7.61
N SER A 263 10.60 8.50 6.41
CA SER A 263 9.50 9.39 6.14
C SER A 263 8.30 8.56 5.67
N PHE A 264 7.22 8.50 6.45
CA PHE A 264 6.06 7.68 6.15
C PHE A 264 4.78 8.41 6.49
N SER A 265 3.64 7.85 6.15
CA SER A 265 2.38 8.57 6.17
C SER A 265 2.06 9.23 7.52
N ARG A 266 2.36 8.58 8.67
CA ARG A 266 2.18 9.22 9.97
C ARG A 266 3.08 10.44 10.15
N THR A 267 4.39 10.30 9.93
CA THR A 267 5.35 11.41 10.16
C THR A 267 5.19 12.53 9.14
N ALA A 268 4.77 12.21 7.92
CA ALA A 268 4.62 13.15 6.82
C ALA A 268 3.26 13.88 6.84
N TYR A 269 2.17 13.16 7.03
CA TYR A 269 0.82 13.70 6.85
C TYR A 269 0.04 13.89 8.14
N LEU A 270 0.30 13.12 9.22
CA LEU A 270 -0.46 13.23 10.46
C LEU A 270 0.25 14.06 11.51
N ASP A 271 1.52 13.74 11.86
CA ASP A 271 2.23 14.40 12.95
C ASP A 271 2.20 15.94 12.85
N PRO A 272 2.39 16.55 11.64
CA PRO A 272 2.35 18.00 11.49
C PRO A 272 0.97 18.65 11.71
N ILE A 273 -0.11 17.88 11.74
CA ILE A 273 -1.49 18.41 11.78
C ILE A 273 -2.30 17.98 13.00
N THR A 274 -1.69 17.28 13.95
CA THR A 274 -2.36 16.77 15.15
C THR A 274 -2.97 17.88 16.05
N TYR A 275 -2.63 19.14 15.80
CA TYR A 275 -3.20 20.30 16.48
C TYR A 275 -4.55 20.75 15.91
N ARG A 276 -4.97 20.28 14.74
CA ARG A 276 -6.20 20.72 14.05
C ARG A 276 -7.43 20.34 14.89
N PRO A 277 -8.33 21.29 15.21
CA PRO A 277 -9.49 21.00 16.06
C PRO A 277 -10.61 20.25 15.35
N ASN A 278 -10.58 20.22 14.02
CA ASN A 278 -11.56 19.58 13.14
C ASN A 278 -11.14 18.16 12.69
N LEU A 279 -10.08 17.60 13.27
CA LEU A 279 -9.60 16.25 13.03
C LEU A 279 -9.58 15.45 14.35
N ASP A 280 -10.26 14.30 14.37
CA ASP A 280 -10.16 13.32 15.46
C ASP A 280 -9.68 11.98 14.90
N VAL A 281 -8.68 11.37 15.54
CA VAL A 281 -8.08 10.08 15.14
C VAL A 281 -8.20 9.09 16.29
N LEU A 282 -9.01 8.06 16.12
CA LEU A 282 -9.19 6.96 17.07
C LEU A 282 -8.30 5.79 16.68
N THR A 283 -7.50 5.30 17.64
CA THR A 283 -6.64 4.11 17.46
C THR A 283 -7.10 2.93 18.32
N GLY A 284 -6.70 1.72 17.93
CA GLY A 284 -7.03 0.48 18.64
C GLY A 284 -8.47 0.00 18.44
N HIS A 285 -9.15 0.46 17.37
CA HIS A 285 -10.53 0.07 17.07
C HIS A 285 -10.69 -0.32 15.60
N LEU A 286 -11.20 -1.51 15.38
CA LEU A 286 -11.52 -2.03 14.05
C LEU A 286 -12.90 -1.54 13.61
N VAL A 287 -13.00 -0.98 12.41
CA VAL A 287 -14.28 -0.76 11.76
C VAL A 287 -14.84 -2.12 11.33
N THR A 288 -16.04 -2.43 11.79
CA THR A 288 -16.67 -3.74 11.62
C THR A 288 -17.61 -3.80 10.43
N LYS A 289 -18.19 -2.67 10.07
CA LYS A 289 -19.01 -2.50 8.85
C LYS A 289 -19.37 -1.03 8.59
N VAL A 290 -19.74 -0.73 7.35
CA VAL A 290 -20.44 0.49 6.94
C VAL A 290 -21.92 0.33 7.28
N LEU A 291 -22.55 1.43 7.70
CA LEU A 291 -23.99 1.49 8.01
C LEU A 291 -24.73 2.22 6.88
N PHE A 292 -25.84 1.69 6.45
CA PHE A 292 -26.68 2.26 5.40
C PHE A 292 -28.04 2.66 5.96
N ASN A 293 -28.49 3.90 5.74
CA ASN A 293 -29.79 4.38 6.17
C ASN A 293 -30.90 4.08 5.15
N GLN A 294 -30.55 4.06 3.86
CA GLN A 294 -31.45 3.84 2.75
C GLN A 294 -30.77 2.90 1.76
N THR A 295 -31.41 1.76 1.48
CA THR A 295 -30.85 0.71 0.63
C THR A 295 -31.48 0.65 -0.76
N ASN A 296 -32.67 1.23 -0.95
CA ASN A 296 -33.47 1.15 -2.18
C ASN A 296 -33.79 2.54 -2.76
N THR A 297 -32.78 3.42 -2.91
CA THR A 297 -32.97 4.71 -3.57
C THR A 297 -32.62 4.61 -5.07
N ALA A 298 -33.17 5.48 -5.88
CA ALA A 298 -32.81 5.58 -7.30
C ALA A 298 -31.30 5.90 -7.53
N GLN A 299 -30.64 6.47 -6.51
CA GLN A 299 -29.21 6.80 -6.54
C GLN A 299 -28.32 5.74 -5.85
N GLY A 300 -28.87 4.61 -5.40
CA GLY A 300 -28.16 3.56 -4.67
C GLY A 300 -28.26 3.67 -3.15
N ALA A 301 -27.56 2.78 -2.44
CA ALA A 301 -27.52 2.75 -0.97
C ALA A 301 -26.75 3.98 -0.42
N VAL A 302 -27.27 4.57 0.67
CA VAL A 302 -26.68 5.76 1.30
C VAL A 302 -25.96 5.36 2.57
N ALA A 303 -24.63 5.46 2.58
CA ALA A 303 -23.83 5.25 3.77
C ALA A 303 -24.08 6.36 4.80
N SER A 304 -24.42 5.97 6.04
CA SER A 304 -24.70 6.90 7.13
C SER A 304 -23.55 7.06 8.13
N GLY A 305 -22.60 6.15 8.08
CA GLY A 305 -21.48 6.08 8.99
C GLY A 305 -20.89 4.68 9.08
N VAL A 306 -20.16 4.42 10.14
CA VAL A 306 -19.55 3.10 10.39
C VAL A 306 -19.80 2.60 11.81
N GLN A 307 -19.77 1.28 11.97
CA GLN A 307 -19.69 0.62 13.27
C GLN A 307 -18.24 0.20 13.53
N PHE A 308 -17.78 0.33 14.77
CA PHE A 308 -16.43 -0.06 15.15
C PHE A 308 -16.37 -0.63 16.57
N ALA A 309 -15.36 -1.44 16.86
CA ALA A 309 -15.14 -2.05 18.17
C ALA A 309 -13.66 -2.39 18.39
N GLN A 310 -13.26 -2.56 19.66
CA GLN A 310 -11.89 -2.95 20.01
C GLN A 310 -11.66 -4.47 19.85
N SER A 311 -12.69 -5.29 20.11
CA SER A 311 -12.67 -6.75 19.96
C SER A 311 -14.07 -7.27 19.68
N ASN A 312 -14.20 -8.56 19.37
CA ASN A 312 -15.50 -9.19 19.11
C ASN A 312 -16.45 -9.15 20.33
N GLN A 313 -15.90 -9.19 21.55
CA GLN A 313 -16.67 -9.14 22.79
C GLN A 313 -16.82 -7.72 23.36
N ALA A 314 -16.11 -6.73 22.81
CA ALA A 314 -16.20 -5.36 23.28
C ALA A 314 -17.50 -4.70 22.82
N GLU A 315 -17.85 -3.61 23.51
CA GLU A 315 -18.94 -2.73 23.12
C GLU A 315 -18.74 -2.22 21.68
N LYS A 316 -19.81 -2.17 20.92
CA LYS A 316 -19.84 -1.65 19.57
C LYS A 316 -20.30 -0.20 19.59
N TYR A 317 -19.53 0.64 18.95
CA TYR A 317 -19.78 2.07 18.81
C TYR A 317 -20.13 2.38 17.35
N THR A 318 -20.78 3.50 17.12
CA THR A 318 -21.07 4.03 15.78
C THR A 318 -20.63 5.48 15.68
N VAL A 319 -20.20 5.89 14.49
CA VAL A 319 -19.98 7.28 14.16
C VAL A 319 -20.64 7.59 12.83
N ASN A 320 -21.33 8.74 12.76
CA ASN A 320 -22.10 9.15 11.58
C ASN A 320 -21.26 10.04 10.66
N ALA A 321 -21.47 9.87 9.35
CA ALA A 321 -20.90 10.71 8.30
C ALA A 321 -22.01 11.54 7.62
N ASN A 322 -21.85 12.88 7.59
CA ASN A 322 -22.78 13.78 6.90
C ASN A 322 -22.61 13.77 5.38
N LYS A 323 -21.36 13.55 4.94
CA LYS A 323 -21.00 13.62 3.51
C LYS A 323 -20.59 12.25 2.97
N GLU A 324 -19.42 11.75 3.39
CA GLU A 324 -18.93 10.48 2.85
C GLU A 324 -18.26 9.60 3.92
N VAL A 325 -18.33 8.29 3.70
CA VAL A 325 -17.46 7.27 4.29
C VAL A 325 -16.39 6.92 3.26
N ILE A 326 -15.11 6.92 3.67
CA ILE A 326 -13.97 6.66 2.80
C ILE A 326 -13.21 5.46 3.37
N LEU A 327 -13.21 4.35 2.64
CA LEU A 327 -12.47 3.16 3.00
C LEU A 327 -11.01 3.30 2.54
N CYS A 328 -10.09 3.08 3.46
CA CYS A 328 -8.63 3.09 3.29
C CYS A 328 -8.00 1.96 4.11
N GLY A 329 -8.70 0.82 4.20
CA GLY A 329 -8.29 -0.34 4.99
C GLY A 329 -7.26 -1.22 4.32
N GLY A 330 -6.91 -0.96 3.05
CA GLY A 330 -5.98 -1.76 2.27
C GLY A 330 -6.64 -2.94 1.56
N ALA A 331 -5.87 -3.55 0.64
CA ALA A 331 -6.36 -4.60 -0.25
C ALA A 331 -6.98 -5.83 0.44
N VAL A 332 -6.76 -6.02 1.75
CA VAL A 332 -7.37 -7.12 2.51
C VAL A 332 -8.63 -6.67 3.25
N ASN A 333 -8.58 -5.54 3.97
CA ASN A 333 -9.68 -5.17 4.85
C ASN A 333 -10.81 -4.46 4.11
N ASP A 334 -10.56 -3.72 3.03
CA ASP A 334 -11.64 -3.02 2.32
C ASP A 334 -12.66 -3.98 1.71
N PRO A 335 -12.26 -5.04 0.96
CA PRO A 335 -13.24 -6.03 0.52
C PRO A 335 -13.90 -6.76 1.69
N GLN A 336 -13.20 -7.03 2.79
CA GLN A 336 -13.79 -7.63 3.99
C GLN A 336 -14.88 -6.71 4.58
N ILE A 337 -14.60 -5.42 4.75
CA ILE A 337 -15.55 -4.44 5.29
C ILE A 337 -16.77 -4.30 4.36
N LEU A 338 -16.56 -4.21 3.05
CA LEU A 338 -17.65 -4.15 2.07
C LEU A 338 -18.55 -5.37 2.16
N GLN A 339 -17.98 -6.58 2.14
CA GLN A 339 -18.74 -7.84 2.24
C GLN A 339 -19.49 -7.93 3.58
N LEU A 340 -18.87 -7.58 4.71
CA LEU A 340 -19.53 -7.54 6.03
C LEU A 340 -20.64 -6.49 6.11
N SER A 341 -20.63 -5.51 5.20
CA SER A 341 -21.65 -4.46 5.10
C SER A 341 -22.79 -4.81 4.12
N GLY A 342 -22.75 -6.01 3.52
CA GLY A 342 -23.74 -6.46 2.53
C GLY A 342 -23.46 -5.95 1.11
N VAL A 343 -22.23 -5.47 0.82
CA VAL A 343 -21.79 -5.04 -0.51
C VAL A 343 -20.81 -6.08 -1.05
N GLY A 344 -21.20 -6.87 -2.03
CA GLY A 344 -20.39 -7.97 -2.55
C GLY A 344 -21.21 -8.96 -3.37
N GLU A 345 -20.59 -10.07 -3.73
CA GLU A 345 -21.25 -11.17 -4.45
C GLU A 345 -22.41 -11.74 -3.62
N GLN A 346 -23.64 -11.66 -4.16
CA GLN A 346 -24.85 -12.07 -3.45
C GLN A 346 -24.78 -13.52 -2.94
N SER A 347 -24.24 -14.43 -3.73
CA SER A 347 -24.12 -15.85 -3.37
C SER A 347 -23.19 -16.06 -2.16
N LEU A 348 -22.06 -15.37 -2.10
CA LEU A 348 -21.13 -15.39 -0.97
C LEU A 348 -21.80 -14.81 0.29
N LEU A 349 -22.48 -13.66 0.16
CA LEU A 349 -23.13 -13.00 1.29
C LEU A 349 -24.23 -13.90 1.90
N GLN A 350 -25.06 -14.52 1.06
CA GLN A 350 -26.09 -15.47 1.48
C GLN A 350 -25.48 -16.70 2.17
N GLN A 351 -24.38 -17.25 1.62
CA GLN A 351 -23.69 -18.40 2.22
C GLN A 351 -23.19 -18.09 3.64
N VAL A 352 -22.73 -16.87 3.90
CA VAL A 352 -22.24 -16.44 5.22
C VAL A 352 -23.38 -15.94 6.12
N GLY A 353 -24.60 -15.73 5.58
CA GLY A 353 -25.77 -15.25 6.33
C GLY A 353 -25.81 -13.72 6.48
N ILE A 354 -25.30 -12.99 5.48
CA ILE A 354 -25.36 -11.52 5.41
C ILE A 354 -26.40 -11.11 4.37
N GLU A 355 -27.27 -10.17 4.75
CA GLU A 355 -28.24 -9.58 3.84
C GLU A 355 -27.53 -8.72 2.77
N THR A 356 -27.89 -8.93 1.50
CA THR A 356 -27.31 -8.18 0.39
C THR A 356 -27.92 -6.78 0.30
N VAL A 357 -27.10 -5.76 0.47
CA VAL A 357 -27.42 -4.35 0.26
C VAL A 357 -27.17 -3.95 -1.19
N VAL A 358 -26.01 -4.34 -1.73
CA VAL A 358 -25.63 -4.14 -3.13
C VAL A 358 -24.99 -5.41 -3.64
N ASP A 359 -25.58 -6.01 -4.68
CA ASP A 359 -24.93 -7.09 -5.41
C ASP A 359 -23.83 -6.50 -6.30
N LEU A 360 -22.59 -6.73 -5.88
CA LEU A 360 -21.36 -6.22 -6.51
C LEU A 360 -20.30 -7.32 -6.54
N PRO A 361 -20.39 -8.24 -7.52
CA PRO A 361 -19.58 -9.46 -7.56
C PRO A 361 -18.07 -9.25 -7.57
N GLY A 362 -17.59 -8.09 -8.03
CA GLY A 362 -16.16 -7.79 -8.10
C GLY A 362 -15.46 -7.59 -6.75
N VAL A 363 -16.21 -7.35 -5.67
CA VAL A 363 -15.63 -7.10 -4.34
C VAL A 363 -14.79 -8.29 -3.87
N GLY A 364 -13.50 -8.05 -3.68
CA GLY A 364 -12.52 -9.05 -3.25
C GLY A 364 -11.94 -9.91 -4.37
N TYR A 365 -12.39 -9.77 -5.60
CA TYR A 365 -11.79 -10.43 -6.77
C TYR A 365 -10.68 -9.58 -7.41
N HIS A 366 -10.11 -10.07 -8.50
CA HIS A 366 -8.97 -9.47 -9.23
C HIS A 366 -7.68 -9.34 -8.41
N LEU A 367 -7.59 -9.96 -7.23
CA LEU A 367 -6.41 -9.90 -6.39
C LEU A 367 -5.14 -10.24 -7.19
N GLN A 368 -4.17 -9.35 -7.14
CA GLN A 368 -2.83 -9.49 -7.70
C GLN A 368 -1.81 -9.25 -6.59
N ASP A 369 -0.65 -9.90 -6.71
CA ASP A 369 0.47 -9.71 -5.80
C ASP A 369 1.77 -10.11 -6.50
N HIS A 370 2.86 -9.43 -6.24
CA HIS A 370 4.17 -9.79 -6.75
C HIS A 370 4.72 -10.99 -5.99
N LEU A 371 5.31 -11.93 -6.74
CA LEU A 371 5.94 -13.12 -6.20
C LEU A 371 7.45 -13.03 -6.28
N SER A 372 8.15 -13.25 -5.18
CA SER A 372 9.60 -13.08 -5.11
C SER A 372 10.28 -14.09 -4.19
N THR A 373 11.57 -14.30 -4.45
CA THR A 373 12.57 -14.86 -3.52
C THR A 373 13.97 -14.50 -4.02
N GLY A 374 15.03 -14.81 -3.26
CA GLY A 374 16.39 -14.40 -3.57
C GLY A 374 17.33 -15.53 -3.89
N VAL A 375 18.22 -15.33 -4.86
CA VAL A 375 19.47 -16.09 -4.98
C VAL A 375 20.48 -15.43 -4.05
N VAL A 376 21.01 -16.18 -3.07
CA VAL A 376 21.86 -15.66 -1.99
C VAL A 376 23.28 -16.16 -2.13
N PHE A 377 24.23 -15.28 -1.94
CA PHE A 377 25.67 -15.53 -2.06
C PHE A 377 26.41 -15.13 -0.78
N SER A 378 27.43 -15.89 -0.42
CA SER A 378 28.39 -15.48 0.60
C SER A 378 29.40 -14.48 0.02
N PRO A 379 29.75 -13.42 0.77
CA PRO A 379 30.75 -12.45 0.30
C PRO A 379 32.19 -12.98 0.51
N LYS A 380 33.12 -12.63 -0.40
CA LYS A 380 34.57 -12.91 -0.21
C LYS A 380 35.13 -12.20 1.00
N ASN A 381 34.62 -11.00 1.30
CA ASN A 381 35.07 -10.19 2.42
C ASN A 381 33.87 -9.68 3.22
N ALA A 382 33.59 -10.30 4.35
CA ALA A 382 32.51 -9.92 5.24
C ALA A 382 32.68 -8.51 5.82
N SER A 383 33.91 -7.97 5.94
CA SER A 383 34.14 -6.63 6.48
C SER A 383 33.74 -5.51 5.49
N SER A 384 33.52 -5.83 4.22
CA SER A 384 33.03 -4.89 3.21
C SER A 384 31.50 -4.80 3.14
N MET A 385 30.80 -5.59 3.94
CA MET A 385 29.34 -5.66 3.99
C MET A 385 28.75 -4.66 4.99
N PRO A 386 27.46 -4.28 4.83
CA PRO A 386 26.74 -3.54 5.86
C PRO A 386 26.74 -4.30 7.20
N PRO A 387 26.65 -3.59 8.33
CA PRO A 387 26.44 -4.22 9.63
C PRO A 387 25.16 -5.07 9.64
N THR A 388 25.19 -6.17 10.40
CA THR A 388 24.06 -7.09 10.56
C THR A 388 23.20 -6.77 11.79
N LYS A 389 23.22 -5.52 12.25
CA LYS A 389 22.46 -5.00 13.40
C LYS A 389 22.38 -3.49 13.34
N ILE A 390 21.45 -2.91 14.07
CA ILE A 390 21.38 -1.45 14.30
C ILE A 390 22.65 -1.01 15.02
N THR A 391 23.31 0.02 14.47
CA THR A 391 24.63 0.49 14.95
C THR A 391 24.52 1.74 15.83
N GLY A 392 23.40 2.48 15.74
CA GLY A 392 23.24 3.81 16.30
C GLY A 392 23.88 4.93 15.49
N ASN A 393 24.52 4.61 14.33
CA ASN A 393 25.03 5.60 13.40
C ASN A 393 23.98 5.85 12.30
N GLN A 394 23.41 7.05 12.25
CA GLN A 394 22.31 7.42 11.36
C GLN A 394 22.60 7.14 9.89
N ALA A 395 23.78 7.52 9.40
CA ALA A 395 24.16 7.30 7.99
C ALA A 395 24.26 5.80 7.66
N THR A 396 24.82 5.00 8.57
CA THR A 396 24.91 3.54 8.41
C THR A 396 23.55 2.88 8.50
N ASP A 397 22.74 3.27 9.47
CA ASP A 397 21.43 2.69 9.74
C ASP A 397 20.35 3.18 8.76
N SER A 398 20.66 4.15 7.89
CA SER A 398 19.81 4.55 6.76
C SER A 398 19.91 3.59 5.56
N TYR A 399 20.95 2.75 5.49
CA TYR A 399 21.12 1.80 4.40
C TYR A 399 20.20 0.60 4.58
N VAL A 400 19.14 0.53 3.80
CA VAL A 400 18.19 -0.59 3.73
C VAL A 400 17.87 -0.97 2.29
N ASN A 401 17.95 -0.01 1.40
CA ASN A 401 17.65 -0.14 -0.03
C ASN A 401 18.92 0.00 -0.86
N SER A 402 18.84 -0.54 -2.07
CA SER A 402 19.96 -0.59 -2.97
C SER A 402 19.50 -0.36 -4.42
N ALA A 403 20.14 -1.03 -5.37
CA ALA A 403 19.77 -0.96 -6.77
C ALA A 403 18.71 -2.00 -7.13
N ILE A 404 17.92 -1.66 -8.12
CA ILE A 404 16.94 -2.55 -8.75
C ILE A 404 17.12 -2.51 -10.27
N ALA A 405 16.54 -3.51 -10.96
CA ALA A 405 16.43 -3.50 -12.41
C ALA A 405 15.10 -4.11 -12.82
N TYR A 406 14.30 -3.37 -13.60
CA TYR A 406 13.13 -3.92 -14.28
C TYR A 406 13.55 -4.40 -15.68
N VAL A 407 13.26 -5.68 -15.98
CA VAL A 407 13.81 -6.37 -17.13
C VAL A 407 12.70 -6.92 -18.01
N ASN A 408 12.67 -6.51 -19.28
CA ASN A 408 11.67 -6.95 -20.23
C ASN A 408 11.92 -8.38 -20.74
N GLY A 409 10.88 -8.96 -21.36
CA GLY A 409 10.95 -10.33 -21.84
C GLY A 409 11.97 -10.56 -22.95
N SER A 410 12.22 -9.56 -23.81
CA SER A 410 13.21 -9.68 -24.90
C SER A 410 14.65 -9.84 -24.37
N ILE A 411 14.99 -9.17 -23.27
CA ILE A 411 16.30 -9.33 -22.61
C ILE A 411 16.39 -10.70 -21.93
N MET A 412 15.28 -11.18 -21.35
CA MET A 412 15.24 -12.45 -20.64
C MET A 412 15.33 -13.66 -21.55
N PHE A 413 14.49 -13.69 -22.59
CA PHE A 413 14.27 -14.84 -23.48
C PHE A 413 14.90 -14.68 -24.88
N GLY A 414 15.27 -13.45 -25.27
CA GLY A 414 15.54 -13.07 -26.64
C GLY A 414 14.26 -12.71 -27.41
N GLU A 415 14.38 -11.80 -28.37
CA GLU A 415 13.23 -11.23 -29.11
C GLU A 415 12.31 -12.28 -29.75
N GLN A 416 12.89 -13.29 -30.40
CA GLN A 416 12.11 -14.31 -31.11
C GLN A 416 11.31 -15.20 -30.16
N GLU A 417 11.92 -15.64 -29.07
CA GLU A 417 11.26 -16.51 -28.09
C GLU A 417 10.20 -15.75 -27.31
N TRP A 418 10.50 -14.52 -26.91
CA TRP A 418 9.53 -13.65 -26.26
C TRP A 418 8.30 -13.38 -27.16
N SER A 419 8.52 -13.11 -28.45
CA SER A 419 7.42 -12.94 -29.40
C SER A 419 6.54 -14.19 -29.52
N LYS A 420 7.14 -15.38 -29.58
CA LYS A 420 6.38 -16.64 -29.59
C LYS A 420 5.59 -16.84 -28.30
N MET A 421 6.19 -16.52 -27.14
CA MET A 421 5.49 -16.60 -25.86
C MET A 421 4.28 -15.66 -25.84
N MET A 422 4.40 -14.44 -26.34
CA MET A 422 3.27 -13.52 -26.40
C MET A 422 2.16 -14.03 -27.31
N GLU A 423 2.48 -14.62 -28.48
CA GLU A 423 1.48 -15.25 -29.34
C GLU A 423 0.81 -16.46 -28.67
N GLN A 424 1.57 -17.23 -27.89
CA GLN A 424 1.00 -18.33 -27.09
C GLN A 424 0.09 -17.81 -25.97
N MET A 425 0.49 -16.75 -25.27
CA MET A 425 -0.37 -16.08 -24.24
C MET A 425 -1.70 -15.63 -24.84
N LYS A 426 -1.68 -15.03 -26.05
CA LYS A 426 -2.90 -14.64 -26.76
C LYS A 426 -3.76 -15.86 -27.12
N ALA A 427 -3.15 -16.94 -27.57
CA ALA A 427 -3.86 -18.17 -27.91
C ALA A 427 -4.48 -18.84 -26.66
N ASP A 428 -3.81 -18.77 -25.51
CA ASP A 428 -4.24 -19.40 -24.26
C ASP A 428 -5.16 -18.50 -23.41
N GLN A 429 -5.44 -17.27 -23.84
CA GLN A 429 -6.22 -16.30 -23.08
C GLN A 429 -7.58 -16.84 -22.68
N GLN A 430 -8.35 -17.41 -23.62
CA GLN A 430 -9.68 -17.94 -23.32
C GLN A 430 -9.62 -19.11 -22.33
N ALA A 431 -8.65 -20.00 -22.47
CA ALA A 431 -8.47 -21.11 -21.53
C ALA A 431 -8.13 -20.61 -20.11
N SER A 432 -7.32 -19.54 -20.01
CA SER A 432 -7.00 -18.90 -18.72
C SER A 432 -8.25 -18.29 -18.07
N ILE A 433 -9.12 -17.64 -18.85
CA ILE A 433 -10.37 -17.05 -18.39
C ILE A 433 -11.34 -18.13 -17.92
N ASP A 434 -11.47 -19.22 -18.67
CA ASP A 434 -12.36 -20.34 -18.35
C ASP A 434 -11.93 -21.06 -17.05
N ALA A 435 -10.62 -21.17 -16.83
CA ALA A 435 -10.03 -21.74 -15.61
C ALA A 435 -10.23 -20.87 -14.37
N TYR A 436 -10.42 -19.56 -14.52
CA TYR A 436 -10.65 -18.66 -13.40
C TYR A 436 -12.05 -18.85 -12.81
N THR A 437 -12.12 -19.35 -11.57
CA THR A 437 -13.40 -19.58 -10.87
C THR A 437 -13.91 -18.25 -10.28
N ALA A 438 -14.71 -17.53 -11.06
CA ALA A 438 -15.23 -16.21 -10.71
C ALA A 438 -16.59 -15.96 -11.44
N PRO A 439 -17.41 -14.99 -10.98
CA PRO A 439 -18.59 -14.52 -11.70
C PRO A 439 -18.26 -14.02 -13.12
N ASP A 440 -19.24 -14.07 -14.01
CA ASP A 440 -19.05 -13.71 -15.44
C ASP A 440 -18.54 -12.28 -15.63
N SER A 441 -19.03 -11.31 -14.85
CA SER A 441 -18.54 -9.93 -14.90
C SER A 441 -17.07 -9.83 -14.49
N VAL A 442 -16.65 -10.60 -13.48
CA VAL A 442 -15.23 -10.65 -13.04
C VAL A 442 -14.36 -11.30 -14.11
N LYS A 443 -14.85 -12.36 -14.77
CA LYS A 443 -14.15 -12.97 -15.93
C LYS A 443 -14.02 -12.00 -17.10
N ALA A 444 -15.02 -11.15 -17.35
CA ALA A 444 -14.93 -10.10 -18.35
C ALA A 444 -13.84 -9.07 -18.01
N GLY A 445 -13.70 -8.68 -16.76
CA GLY A 445 -12.60 -7.80 -16.31
C GLY A 445 -11.23 -8.46 -16.36
N TYR A 446 -11.15 -9.75 -16.02
CA TYR A 446 -9.91 -10.50 -16.19
C TYR A 446 -9.51 -10.57 -17.67
N ASN A 447 -10.48 -10.78 -18.56
CA ASN A 447 -10.24 -10.73 -20.01
C ASN A 447 -9.67 -9.37 -20.46
N ALA A 448 -10.25 -8.27 -19.98
CA ALA A 448 -9.79 -6.92 -20.32
C ALA A 448 -8.36 -6.64 -19.80
N THR A 449 -8.09 -6.96 -18.53
CA THR A 449 -6.75 -6.75 -17.94
C THR A 449 -5.70 -7.69 -18.53
N TYR A 450 -6.05 -8.93 -18.85
CA TYR A 450 -5.17 -9.87 -19.56
C TYR A 450 -4.81 -9.33 -20.95
N THR A 451 -5.81 -8.85 -21.68
CA THR A 451 -5.60 -8.23 -23.01
C THR A 451 -4.65 -7.05 -22.94
N ALA A 452 -4.83 -6.15 -21.97
CA ALA A 452 -3.96 -5.00 -21.76
C ALA A 452 -2.52 -5.44 -21.44
N GLN A 453 -2.33 -6.42 -20.54
CA GLN A 453 -1.00 -6.93 -20.21
C GLN A 453 -0.29 -7.53 -21.43
N VAL A 454 -0.97 -8.36 -22.23
CA VAL A 454 -0.34 -9.09 -23.35
C VAL A 454 -0.18 -8.22 -24.61
N ASN A 455 -1.05 -7.24 -24.82
CA ASN A 455 -1.01 -6.42 -26.05
C ASN A 455 -0.34 -5.05 -25.88
N GLU A 456 -0.26 -4.52 -24.64
CA GLU A 456 0.28 -3.18 -24.39
C GLU A 456 1.54 -3.23 -23.53
N ILE A 457 1.51 -3.96 -22.39
CA ILE A 457 2.58 -3.96 -21.40
C ILE A 457 3.74 -4.86 -21.82
N PHE A 458 3.49 -6.15 -22.07
CA PHE A 458 4.54 -7.13 -22.41
C PHE A 458 5.29 -6.85 -23.72
N PRO A 459 4.68 -6.28 -24.78
CA PRO A 459 5.42 -5.87 -25.98
C PRO A 459 6.31 -4.65 -25.79
N SER A 460 6.13 -3.91 -24.68
CA SER A 460 6.89 -2.69 -24.40
C SER A 460 8.25 -2.98 -23.76
N GLN A 461 8.94 -1.92 -23.38
CA GLN A 461 10.20 -2.03 -22.62
C GLN A 461 9.98 -2.37 -21.14
N ILE A 462 8.73 -2.40 -20.68
CA ILE A 462 8.42 -2.63 -19.26
C ILE A 462 8.71 -4.07 -18.86
N GLY A 463 9.32 -4.23 -17.71
CA GLY A 463 9.80 -5.52 -17.26
C GLY A 463 8.75 -6.33 -16.51
N PRO A 464 8.42 -7.55 -16.95
CA PRO A 464 7.64 -8.48 -16.13
C PRO A 464 8.42 -9.00 -14.92
N ILE A 465 9.72 -8.76 -14.84
CA ILE A 465 10.61 -9.15 -13.72
C ILE A 465 11.33 -7.92 -13.16
N GLU A 466 11.34 -7.82 -11.83
CA GLU A 466 12.29 -7.01 -11.07
C GLU A 466 13.46 -7.87 -10.60
N LEU A 467 14.68 -7.36 -10.75
CA LEU A 467 15.86 -7.83 -10.03
C LEU A 467 16.17 -6.83 -8.92
N LEU A 468 15.99 -7.24 -7.67
CA LEU A 468 16.26 -6.42 -6.50
C LEU A 468 17.58 -6.85 -5.87
N PHE A 469 18.52 -5.92 -5.78
CA PHE A 469 19.84 -6.16 -5.17
C PHE A 469 19.85 -5.77 -3.70
N ALA A 470 20.23 -6.66 -2.83
CA ALA A 470 20.27 -6.40 -1.40
C ALA A 470 21.57 -6.91 -0.75
N LEU A 471 22.07 -6.10 0.19
CA LEU A 471 23.17 -6.45 1.10
C LEU A 471 22.62 -6.49 2.52
N SER A 472 22.24 -7.66 2.98
CA SER A 472 21.59 -7.80 4.28
C SER A 472 21.95 -9.13 4.95
N PHE A 473 21.86 -9.18 6.26
CA PHE A 473 22.16 -10.37 7.07
C PHE A 473 23.53 -10.99 6.77
N GLY A 474 24.49 -10.18 6.28
CA GLY A 474 25.84 -10.63 5.92
C GLY A 474 25.96 -11.32 4.56
N GLY A 475 24.87 -11.38 3.77
CA GLY A 475 24.81 -11.95 2.42
C GLY A 475 24.69 -10.91 1.32
N ILE A 476 25.10 -11.31 0.11
CA ILE A 476 24.78 -10.62 -1.15
C ILE A 476 23.57 -11.35 -1.74
N GLN A 477 22.52 -10.62 -2.06
CA GLN A 477 21.29 -11.20 -2.59
C GLN A 477 20.88 -10.51 -3.88
N VAL A 478 20.48 -11.31 -4.88
CA VAL A 478 19.75 -10.84 -6.07
C VAL A 478 18.40 -11.56 -6.06
N GLN A 479 17.34 -10.82 -5.77
CA GLN A 479 15.97 -11.34 -5.82
C GLN A 479 15.45 -11.24 -7.25
N ALA A 480 14.54 -12.14 -7.63
CA ALA A 480 13.73 -12.00 -8.82
C ALA A 480 12.26 -11.94 -8.39
N ALA A 481 11.54 -10.94 -8.85
CA ALA A 481 10.16 -10.70 -8.49
C ALA A 481 9.28 -10.54 -9.73
N LEU A 482 8.21 -11.33 -9.80
CA LEU A 482 7.21 -11.25 -10.87
C LEU A 482 6.33 -10.02 -10.66
N GLN A 483 6.38 -9.06 -11.59
CA GLN A 483 5.69 -7.78 -11.48
C GLN A 483 4.28 -7.78 -12.12
N HIS A 484 4.08 -8.56 -13.18
CA HIS A 484 2.83 -8.66 -13.91
C HIS A 484 2.31 -10.09 -13.96
N PRO A 485 1.83 -10.64 -12.81
CA PRO A 485 1.25 -11.98 -12.82
C PRO A 485 0.00 -12.02 -13.71
N LEU A 486 -0.16 -13.13 -14.46
CA LEU A 486 -1.42 -13.46 -15.13
C LEU A 486 -2.37 -14.23 -14.18
N SER A 487 -1.87 -14.83 -13.11
CA SER A 487 -2.69 -15.42 -12.06
C SER A 487 -3.56 -14.36 -11.37
N ARG A 488 -4.79 -14.71 -11.01
CA ARG A 488 -5.73 -13.84 -10.29
C ARG A 488 -6.33 -14.56 -9.11
N GLY A 489 -6.36 -13.86 -7.98
CA GLY A 489 -6.88 -14.37 -6.72
C GLY A 489 -8.15 -13.68 -6.23
N SER A 490 -8.47 -13.95 -4.97
CA SER A 490 -9.61 -13.34 -4.29
C SER A 490 -9.42 -13.23 -2.79
N ILE A 491 -10.18 -12.30 -2.18
CA ILE A 491 -10.35 -12.16 -0.73
C ILE A 491 -11.84 -12.27 -0.41
N LYS A 492 -12.21 -13.26 0.41
CA LYS A 492 -13.60 -13.58 0.72
C LYS A 492 -13.80 -13.76 2.20
N ILE A 493 -14.88 -13.18 2.74
CA ILE A 493 -15.26 -13.46 4.13
C ILE A 493 -15.71 -14.94 4.25
N ASN A 494 -15.43 -15.50 5.41
CA ASN A 494 -15.85 -16.87 5.79
C ASN A 494 -16.64 -16.89 7.10
N SER A 495 -16.93 -15.70 7.66
CA SER A 495 -17.63 -15.50 8.93
C SER A 495 -18.27 -14.11 8.97
N THR A 496 -19.37 -13.98 9.74
CA THR A 496 -19.95 -12.68 10.09
C THR A 496 -19.18 -11.93 11.18
N ASN A 497 -18.18 -12.58 11.80
CA ASN A 497 -17.34 -11.95 12.80
C ASN A 497 -16.22 -11.12 12.12
N PRO A 498 -16.21 -9.79 12.26
CA PRO A 498 -15.23 -8.92 11.60
C PRO A 498 -13.79 -9.10 12.09
N PHE A 499 -13.60 -9.76 13.25
CA PHE A 499 -12.28 -10.08 13.80
C PHE A 499 -11.73 -11.43 13.31
N THR A 500 -12.52 -12.18 12.54
CA THR A 500 -12.05 -13.39 11.87
C THR A 500 -11.34 -13.01 10.57
N PRO A 501 -10.10 -13.48 10.34
CA PRO A 501 -9.42 -13.27 9.08
C PRO A 501 -10.26 -13.74 7.89
N PRO A 502 -10.33 -12.98 6.79
CA PRO A 502 -10.94 -13.48 5.55
C PRO A 502 -10.09 -14.59 4.95
N THR A 503 -10.67 -15.36 4.05
CA THR A 503 -9.90 -16.27 3.19
C THR A 503 -9.14 -15.43 2.17
N ILE A 504 -7.81 -15.50 2.20
CA ILE A 504 -6.89 -14.82 1.29
C ILE A 504 -6.36 -15.87 0.33
N ASP A 505 -6.78 -15.84 -0.90
CA ASP A 505 -6.36 -16.77 -1.94
C ASP A 505 -5.80 -16.01 -3.15
N PRO A 506 -4.49 -15.77 -3.22
CA PRO A 506 -3.86 -15.12 -4.37
C PRO A 506 -3.77 -16.02 -5.61
N ALA A 507 -4.07 -17.30 -5.50
CA ALA A 507 -3.98 -18.29 -6.58
C ALA A 507 -2.61 -18.28 -7.28
N TYR A 508 -1.54 -18.17 -6.51
CA TYR A 508 -0.16 -18.05 -7.01
C TYR A 508 0.19 -19.15 -7.99
N LEU A 509 0.79 -18.74 -9.12
CA LEU A 509 1.25 -19.64 -10.20
C LEU A 509 0.12 -20.51 -10.79
N SER A 510 -1.11 -20.06 -10.71
CA SER A 510 -2.25 -20.74 -11.35
C SER A 510 -2.22 -20.60 -12.88
N ASN A 511 -1.60 -19.52 -13.40
CA ASN A 511 -1.23 -19.40 -14.81
C ASN A 511 0.22 -19.84 -14.98
N THR A 512 0.45 -20.74 -15.94
CA THR A 512 1.78 -21.36 -16.17
C THR A 512 2.83 -20.36 -16.68
N VAL A 513 2.41 -19.31 -17.34
CA VAL A 513 3.29 -18.22 -17.81
C VAL A 513 4.03 -17.57 -16.65
N ASP A 514 3.38 -17.39 -15.51
CA ASP A 514 3.97 -16.78 -14.31
C ASP A 514 5.22 -17.58 -13.84
N MET A 515 5.12 -18.92 -13.86
CA MET A 515 6.25 -19.79 -13.54
C MET A 515 7.38 -19.66 -14.57
N THR A 516 7.05 -19.62 -15.86
CA THR A 516 8.05 -19.52 -16.93
C THR A 516 8.83 -18.21 -16.83
N ILE A 517 8.14 -17.09 -16.61
CA ILE A 517 8.78 -15.76 -16.45
C ILE A 517 9.64 -15.74 -15.18
N LEU A 518 9.10 -16.23 -14.07
CA LEU A 518 9.81 -16.24 -12.79
C LEU A 518 11.06 -17.12 -12.80
N LEU A 519 10.98 -18.29 -13.44
CA LEU A 519 12.11 -19.22 -13.63
C LEU A 519 13.26 -18.54 -14.38
N GLU A 520 12.98 -17.89 -15.50
CA GLU A 520 14.03 -17.18 -16.25
C GLU A 520 14.55 -15.97 -15.49
N GLY A 521 13.70 -15.30 -14.70
CA GLY A 521 14.10 -14.25 -13.78
C GLY A 521 15.15 -14.72 -12.76
N PHE A 522 15.00 -15.90 -12.17
CA PHE A 522 16.01 -16.47 -11.25
C PHE A 522 17.30 -16.88 -11.94
N LYS A 523 17.21 -17.44 -13.14
CA LYS A 523 18.40 -17.71 -13.94
C LYS A 523 19.15 -16.43 -14.28
N LEU A 524 18.42 -15.35 -14.61
CA LEU A 524 18.99 -14.04 -14.86
C LEU A 524 19.64 -13.44 -13.61
N ALA A 525 19.00 -13.56 -12.44
CA ALA A 525 19.56 -13.13 -11.16
C ALA A 525 20.93 -13.81 -10.89
N ARG A 526 21.02 -15.12 -11.13
CA ARG A 526 22.30 -15.87 -11.05
C ARG A 526 23.29 -15.38 -12.10
N ARG A 527 22.90 -15.13 -13.35
CA ARG A 527 23.80 -14.60 -14.39
C ARG A 527 24.37 -13.24 -14.00
N VAL A 528 23.57 -12.34 -13.47
CA VAL A 528 24.03 -11.02 -12.98
C VAL A 528 25.03 -11.17 -11.85
N ALA A 529 24.75 -12.02 -10.86
CA ALA A 529 25.61 -12.25 -9.72
C ALA A 529 26.97 -12.87 -10.11
N THR A 530 26.98 -13.71 -11.15
CA THR A 530 28.21 -14.37 -11.65
C THR A 530 28.95 -13.58 -12.71
N ALA A 531 28.41 -12.44 -13.15
CA ALA A 531 29.09 -11.51 -14.06
C ALA A 531 30.05 -10.57 -13.31
N SER A 532 31.20 -10.24 -13.96
CA SER A 532 32.08 -9.18 -13.44
C SER A 532 31.41 -7.81 -13.60
N PRO A 533 31.58 -6.86 -12.65
CA PRO A 533 32.46 -6.94 -11.49
C PRO A 533 31.82 -7.54 -10.22
N LEU A 534 30.50 -7.84 -10.17
CA LEU A 534 29.84 -8.34 -8.97
C LEU A 534 30.42 -9.68 -8.50
N ALA A 535 30.74 -10.58 -9.43
CA ALA A 535 31.38 -11.88 -9.14
C ALA A 535 32.68 -11.76 -8.34
N GLU A 536 33.36 -10.61 -8.41
CA GLU A 536 34.59 -10.38 -7.67
C GLU A 536 34.37 -10.25 -6.15
N PHE A 537 33.16 -9.89 -5.74
CA PHE A 537 32.74 -9.80 -4.33
C PHE A 537 32.15 -11.09 -3.77
N ILE A 538 31.80 -12.06 -4.63
CA ILE A 538 31.09 -13.29 -4.29
C ILE A 538 32.07 -14.44 -4.09
N GLN A 539 31.96 -15.18 -2.97
CA GLN A 539 32.71 -16.38 -2.70
C GLN A 539 32.02 -17.64 -3.23
N ALA A 540 30.72 -17.79 -2.91
CA ALA A 540 29.94 -18.95 -3.32
C ALA A 540 28.44 -18.63 -3.31
N GLU A 541 27.66 -19.32 -4.14
CA GLU A 541 26.21 -19.36 -4.02
C GLU A 541 25.79 -20.22 -2.84
N VAL A 542 24.91 -19.70 -1.99
CA VAL A 542 24.40 -20.35 -0.77
C VAL A 542 23.00 -20.93 -1.03
N THR A 543 22.15 -20.15 -1.69
CA THR A 543 20.75 -20.51 -2.01
C THR A 543 20.44 -20.05 -3.43
N PRO A 544 19.84 -20.93 -4.28
CA PRO A 544 19.54 -22.34 -4.04
C PRO A 544 20.75 -23.25 -3.99
N GLY A 545 21.94 -22.79 -4.37
CA GLY A 545 23.16 -23.56 -4.48
C GLY A 545 23.40 -24.13 -5.89
N ASN A 546 24.66 -24.37 -6.23
CA ASN A 546 25.11 -24.72 -7.58
C ASN A 546 24.56 -26.07 -8.11
N SER A 547 23.91 -26.88 -7.26
CA SER A 547 23.28 -28.14 -7.67
C SER A 547 21.95 -27.98 -8.38
N ILE A 548 21.36 -26.78 -8.32
CA ILE A 548 20.12 -26.44 -9.06
C ILE A 548 20.51 -25.90 -10.42
N GLU A 549 20.39 -26.74 -11.46
CA GLU A 549 20.81 -26.44 -12.82
C GLU A 549 19.68 -26.59 -13.85
N SER A 550 18.90 -27.69 -13.78
CA SER A 550 17.82 -27.94 -14.73
C SER A 550 16.56 -27.13 -14.40
N ASP A 551 15.73 -26.88 -15.43
CA ASP A 551 14.46 -26.15 -15.26
C ASP A 551 13.55 -26.82 -14.23
N SER A 552 13.45 -28.14 -14.24
CA SER A 552 12.65 -28.90 -13.27
C SER A 552 13.15 -28.75 -11.83
N GLN A 553 14.47 -28.62 -11.62
CA GLN A 553 15.04 -28.34 -10.30
C GLN A 553 14.73 -26.90 -9.87
N TRP A 554 14.85 -25.93 -10.79
CA TRP A 554 14.47 -24.55 -10.54
C TRP A 554 12.98 -24.43 -10.18
N GLU A 555 12.07 -25.01 -10.97
CA GLU A 555 10.64 -25.00 -10.66
C GLU A 555 10.33 -25.59 -9.29
N SER A 556 10.93 -26.73 -8.95
CA SER A 556 10.75 -27.34 -7.64
C SER A 556 11.23 -26.44 -6.51
N TRP A 557 12.36 -25.78 -6.69
CA TRP A 557 12.91 -24.83 -5.73
C TRP A 557 12.02 -23.57 -5.61
N ILE A 558 11.58 -22.99 -6.73
CA ILE A 558 10.70 -21.83 -6.78
C ILE A 558 9.42 -22.12 -6.00
N ARG A 559 8.70 -23.23 -6.32
CA ARG A 559 7.47 -23.60 -5.61
C ARG A 559 7.64 -23.73 -4.09
N SER A 560 8.83 -24.14 -3.67
CA SER A 560 9.15 -24.37 -2.26
C SER A 560 9.58 -23.11 -1.53
N ASN A 561 10.09 -22.08 -2.22
CA ASN A 561 10.75 -20.93 -1.60
C ASN A 561 10.13 -19.57 -1.91
N VAL A 562 9.43 -19.42 -3.05
CA VAL A 562 8.82 -18.14 -3.42
C VAL A 562 7.66 -17.78 -2.48
N GLY A 563 7.46 -16.49 -2.26
CA GLY A 563 6.37 -15.93 -1.48
C GLY A 563 5.98 -14.55 -2.01
N THR A 564 5.19 -13.83 -1.22
CA THR A 564 4.76 -12.47 -1.54
C THR A 564 5.96 -11.49 -1.51
N GLU A 565 5.92 -10.48 -2.36
CA GLU A 565 6.72 -9.26 -2.25
C GLU A 565 5.96 -8.16 -1.49
N PHE A 566 4.86 -8.54 -0.85
CA PHE A 566 4.03 -7.67 -0.01
C PHE A 566 3.28 -6.57 -0.78
N HIS A 567 2.89 -6.84 -2.04
CA HIS A 567 2.22 -5.90 -2.93
C HIS A 567 0.78 -6.30 -3.31
N PRO A 568 -0.08 -6.80 -2.36
CA PRO A 568 -1.45 -7.12 -2.71
C PRO A 568 -2.22 -5.89 -3.17
N SER A 569 -2.94 -6.03 -4.29
CA SER A 569 -3.68 -4.95 -4.93
C SER A 569 -4.95 -5.45 -5.62
N SER A 570 -5.72 -4.54 -6.18
CA SER A 570 -6.80 -4.77 -7.15
C SER A 570 -8.10 -5.39 -6.60
N THR A 571 -8.24 -5.59 -5.30
CA THR A 571 -9.41 -6.25 -4.69
C THR A 571 -10.69 -5.40 -4.63
N CYS A 572 -10.57 -4.10 -4.94
CA CYS A 572 -11.68 -3.17 -5.14
C CYS A 572 -11.47 -2.43 -6.47
N SER A 573 -11.21 -3.16 -7.54
CA SER A 573 -10.73 -2.64 -8.83
C SER A 573 -11.58 -1.51 -9.38
N MET A 574 -10.91 -0.47 -9.88
CA MET A 574 -11.50 0.56 -10.72
C MET A 574 -11.59 0.01 -12.15
N LEU A 575 -12.70 -0.61 -12.45
CA LEU A 575 -13.08 -1.14 -13.77
C LEU A 575 -14.54 -0.78 -14.04
N PRO A 576 -15.03 -0.85 -15.28
CA PRO A 576 -16.47 -0.83 -15.55
C PRO A 576 -17.20 -1.89 -14.71
N ARG A 577 -18.41 -1.55 -14.21
CA ARG A 577 -19.18 -2.46 -13.34
C ARG A 577 -19.43 -3.81 -13.99
N GLU A 578 -19.72 -3.82 -15.29
CA GLU A 578 -19.92 -5.04 -16.11
C GLU A 578 -18.65 -5.87 -16.29
N GLN A 579 -17.50 -5.32 -15.95
CA GLN A 579 -16.21 -6.01 -15.92
C GLN A 579 -15.77 -6.33 -14.46
N GLY A 580 -16.72 -6.48 -13.54
CA GLY A 580 -16.41 -6.77 -12.15
C GLY A 580 -15.72 -5.61 -11.42
N GLY A 581 -15.89 -4.38 -11.90
CA GLY A 581 -15.42 -3.18 -11.20
C GLY A 581 -16.16 -2.98 -9.88
N VAL A 582 -15.45 -2.47 -8.88
CA VAL A 582 -15.97 -2.14 -7.55
C VAL A 582 -16.19 -0.66 -7.40
N VAL A 583 -15.31 0.15 -7.95
CA VAL A 583 -15.39 1.62 -7.91
C VAL A 583 -15.34 2.21 -9.31
N ASP A 584 -15.96 3.38 -9.46
CA ASP A 584 -15.90 4.19 -10.65
C ASP A 584 -14.61 5.05 -10.72
N GLN A 585 -14.47 5.86 -11.78
CA GLN A 585 -13.32 6.75 -11.97
C GLN A 585 -13.18 7.83 -10.87
N GLN A 586 -14.22 8.05 -10.07
CA GLN A 586 -14.17 8.93 -8.90
C GLN A 586 -13.96 8.14 -7.61
N MET A 587 -13.60 6.85 -7.71
CA MET A 587 -13.40 5.92 -6.59
C MET A 587 -14.69 5.70 -5.75
N LYS A 588 -15.86 6.02 -6.27
CA LYS A 588 -17.16 5.75 -5.63
C LYS A 588 -17.56 4.30 -5.85
N VAL A 589 -17.96 3.63 -4.76
CA VAL A 589 -18.42 2.23 -4.81
C VAL A 589 -19.72 2.14 -5.59
N TYR A 590 -19.77 1.33 -6.63
CA TYR A 590 -20.96 1.14 -7.46
C TYR A 590 -22.17 0.70 -6.63
N GLY A 591 -23.33 1.26 -6.96
CA GLY A 591 -24.57 1.00 -6.23
C GLY A 591 -24.68 1.72 -4.89
N THR A 592 -23.73 2.57 -4.53
CA THR A 592 -23.79 3.45 -3.36
C THR A 592 -23.68 4.92 -3.77
N LYS A 593 -24.06 5.82 -2.87
CA LYS A 593 -24.07 7.26 -3.15
C LYS A 593 -22.82 7.99 -2.64
N ASN A 594 -22.37 7.67 -1.43
CA ASN A 594 -21.39 8.44 -0.69
C ASN A 594 -20.40 7.54 0.06
N LEU A 595 -19.98 6.48 -0.60
CA LEU A 595 -18.97 5.54 -0.14
C LEU A 595 -17.86 5.46 -1.18
N ARG A 596 -16.61 5.66 -0.78
CA ARG A 596 -15.42 5.52 -1.65
C ARG A 596 -14.44 4.50 -1.07
N VAL A 597 -13.60 3.95 -1.95
CA VAL A 597 -12.39 3.20 -1.59
C VAL A 597 -11.19 3.94 -2.14
N VAL A 598 -10.19 4.20 -1.29
CA VAL A 598 -9.03 5.03 -1.64
C VAL A 598 -7.76 4.38 -1.09
N ASP A 599 -7.22 3.38 -1.78
CA ASP A 599 -5.91 2.76 -1.48
C ASP A 599 -5.46 1.79 -2.59
N ALA A 600 -4.47 0.94 -2.28
CA ALA A 600 -3.90 -0.03 -3.22
C ALA A 600 -4.87 -1.13 -3.70
N SER A 601 -6.09 -1.23 -3.15
CA SER A 601 -7.13 -2.13 -3.67
C SER A 601 -7.74 -1.66 -4.99
N VAL A 602 -7.56 -0.37 -5.34
CA VAL A 602 -8.24 0.31 -6.46
C VAL A 602 -7.60 0.05 -7.84
N PRO A 603 -6.28 0.10 -8.04
CA PRO A 603 -5.68 -0.14 -9.36
C PRO A 603 -6.12 -1.50 -9.94
N PRO A 604 -6.55 -1.57 -11.22
CA PRO A 604 -7.04 -2.81 -11.82
C PRO A 604 -5.94 -3.72 -12.34
N ILE A 605 -4.73 -3.19 -12.50
CA ILE A 605 -3.54 -3.92 -12.96
C ILE A 605 -2.41 -3.78 -11.95
N SER A 606 -1.46 -4.72 -11.99
CA SER A 606 -0.20 -4.63 -11.28
C SER A 606 0.78 -3.72 -12.01
N PHE A 607 1.85 -3.29 -11.33
CA PHE A 607 2.84 -2.36 -11.86
C PHE A 607 4.26 -2.87 -11.63
N SER A 608 5.18 -2.57 -12.54
CA SER A 608 6.62 -2.74 -12.33
C SER A 608 7.13 -1.65 -11.39
N ALA A 609 6.70 -1.72 -10.15
CA ALA A 609 7.07 -0.81 -9.07
C ALA A 609 6.59 -1.34 -7.72
N HIS A 610 7.25 -0.90 -6.65
CA HIS A 610 6.69 -0.99 -5.30
C HIS A 610 5.52 0.00 -5.17
N LEU A 611 4.38 -0.43 -4.61
CA LEU A 611 3.10 0.28 -4.72
C LEU A 611 2.99 1.57 -3.90
N MET A 612 4.06 1.99 -3.20
CA MET A 612 3.98 3.11 -2.26
C MET A 612 3.76 4.46 -2.96
N SER A 613 4.52 4.79 -4.00
CA SER A 613 4.41 6.06 -4.73
C SER A 613 3.07 6.21 -5.42
N ILE A 614 2.59 5.14 -6.05
CA ILE A 614 1.27 5.07 -6.71
C ILE A 614 0.15 5.31 -5.70
N THR A 615 0.24 4.69 -4.53
CA THR A 615 -0.79 4.83 -3.49
C THR A 615 -0.83 6.24 -2.91
N TYR A 616 0.31 6.93 -2.77
CA TYR A 616 0.35 8.35 -2.40
C TYR A 616 -0.28 9.21 -3.50
N GLY A 617 0.08 8.98 -4.77
CA GLY A 617 -0.49 9.69 -5.92
C GLY A 617 -2.00 9.53 -6.01
N LEU A 618 -2.48 8.28 -5.91
CA LEU A 618 -3.91 7.96 -5.91
C LEU A 618 -4.65 8.69 -4.77
N ALA A 619 -4.10 8.71 -3.57
CA ALA A 619 -4.72 9.37 -2.42
C ALA A 619 -4.73 10.91 -2.56
N GLU A 620 -3.73 11.50 -3.21
CA GLU A 620 -3.74 12.94 -3.55
C GLU A 620 -4.82 13.26 -4.59
N ILE A 621 -4.96 12.46 -5.67
CA ILE A 621 -6.03 12.59 -6.66
C ILE A 621 -7.40 12.47 -6.00
N ALA A 622 -7.59 11.43 -5.17
CA ALA A 622 -8.84 11.20 -4.44
C ALA A 622 -9.23 12.40 -3.58
N SER A 623 -8.26 12.92 -2.84
CA SER A 623 -8.48 14.07 -1.95
C SER A 623 -8.95 15.29 -2.72
N GLU A 624 -8.38 15.53 -3.90
CA GLU A 624 -8.77 16.64 -4.77
C GLU A 624 -10.18 16.46 -5.34
N MET A 625 -10.52 15.26 -5.82
CA MET A 625 -11.87 14.94 -6.29
C MET A 625 -12.93 15.12 -5.18
N ILE A 626 -12.63 14.68 -3.94
CA ILE A 626 -13.54 14.85 -2.80
C ILE A 626 -13.74 16.32 -2.46
N LEU A 627 -12.68 17.13 -2.48
CA LEU A 627 -12.76 18.58 -2.23
C LEU A 627 -13.54 19.30 -3.32
N GLN A 628 -13.37 18.93 -4.58
CA GLN A 628 -14.17 19.47 -5.69
C GLN A 628 -15.66 19.13 -5.56
N ASP A 629 -16.00 17.91 -5.15
CA ASP A 629 -17.39 17.52 -4.88
C ASP A 629 -17.98 18.32 -3.70
N TYR A 630 -17.18 18.58 -2.67
CA TYR A 630 -17.58 19.44 -1.55
C TYR A 630 -17.93 20.86 -2.02
N GLU A 631 -17.08 21.49 -2.82
CA GLU A 631 -17.27 22.85 -3.34
C GLU A 631 -18.51 22.93 -4.25
N ARG A 632 -18.72 21.98 -5.14
CA ARG A 632 -19.91 21.88 -5.99
C ARG A 632 -21.20 21.78 -5.15
N GLY A 633 -21.18 21.00 -4.07
CA GLY A 633 -22.30 20.88 -3.13
C GLY A 633 -22.62 22.18 -2.42
N MET A 634 -21.62 22.99 -2.05
CA MET A 634 -21.81 24.31 -1.44
C MET A 634 -22.43 25.31 -2.42
N ILE A 635 -21.97 25.36 -3.66
CA ILE A 635 -22.51 26.23 -4.72
C ILE A 635 -23.98 25.88 -5.00
N SER A 636 -24.34 24.61 -5.04
CA SER A 636 -25.73 24.18 -5.24
C SER A 636 -26.66 24.60 -4.10
N GLN A 637 -26.20 24.58 -2.85
CA GLN A 637 -26.97 25.00 -1.68
C GLN A 637 -27.17 26.52 -1.64
N THR A 638 -26.17 27.33 -2.03
CA THR A 638 -26.29 28.80 -2.11
C THR A 638 -27.28 29.22 -3.20
N ASN A 639 -27.30 28.55 -4.34
CA ASN A 639 -28.26 28.84 -5.42
C ASN A 639 -29.69 28.45 -5.06
N THR A 640 -29.92 27.38 -4.26
CA THR A 640 -31.24 27.03 -3.76
C THR A 640 -31.74 27.95 -2.65
N SER A 641 -30.86 28.49 -1.80
CA SER A 641 -31.22 29.46 -0.76
C SER A 641 -31.57 30.84 -1.31
N THR A 642 -30.95 31.24 -2.41
CA THR A 642 -31.31 32.50 -3.12
C THR A 642 -32.62 32.39 -3.92
N ALA A 643 -32.98 31.17 -4.35
CA ALA A 643 -34.26 30.91 -5.04
C ALA A 643 -35.47 30.80 -4.10
N SER A 644 -35.26 30.47 -2.82
CA SER A 644 -36.34 30.30 -1.83
C SER A 644 -36.74 31.59 -1.08
N THR A 645 -36.07 32.71 -1.29
CA THR A 645 -36.43 34.02 -0.68
C THR A 645 -37.38 34.87 -1.50
N SER A 646 -37.87 34.37 -2.65
CA SER A 646 -38.87 35.04 -3.48
C SER A 646 -40.11 34.19 -3.65
N GLY A 647 -41.00 34.12 -2.61
CA GLY A 647 -42.28 33.44 -2.82
C GLY A 647 -43.04 33.07 -1.55
N SER A 648 -43.83 34.04 -1.07
CA SER A 648 -45.22 33.92 -0.63
C SER A 648 -45.59 33.31 0.74
N ARG A 649 -46.27 34.14 1.42
CA ARG A 649 -47.16 34.02 2.59
C ARG A 649 -48.21 32.93 2.44
N GLY A 650 -48.54 32.28 3.60
CA GLY A 650 -49.93 31.94 3.97
C GLY A 650 -50.26 30.47 4.11
N GLY A 651 -50.67 30.10 5.33
CA GLY A 651 -51.50 28.89 5.54
C GLY A 651 -51.28 28.16 6.86
N VAL A 652 -52.04 28.56 7.86
CA VAL A 652 -52.20 27.89 9.18
C VAL A 652 -52.92 26.58 9.02
N GLY A 653 -52.52 25.51 9.76
CA GLY A 653 -53.28 24.27 9.86
C GLY A 653 -52.72 23.35 10.94
N SER A 654 -53.34 23.40 12.13
CA SER A 654 -53.16 22.54 13.30
C SER A 654 -53.80 21.18 13.11
N SER A 655 -53.16 20.08 13.65
CA SER A 655 -53.85 19.02 14.41
C SER A 655 -52.88 18.00 15.01
N THR A 656 -52.87 17.88 16.20
CA THR A 656 -52.88 16.98 17.36
C THR A 656 -53.15 15.49 17.11
N GLY A 657 -52.47 14.62 17.90
CA GLY A 657 -52.86 13.25 18.24
C GLY A 657 -51.65 12.37 18.64
N THR A 658 -51.34 12.29 19.89
CA THR A 658 -51.47 11.23 20.93
C THR A 658 -51.45 9.78 20.39
N GLY A 659 -50.69 8.77 20.89
CA GLY A 659 -50.10 8.51 22.18
C GLY A 659 -49.88 6.99 22.32
N VAL A 660 -49.16 6.60 23.39
CA VAL A 660 -49.21 5.30 24.14
C VAL A 660 -48.36 4.14 23.54
N ALA A 661 -47.28 3.70 24.08
CA ALA A 661 -46.80 3.06 25.31
C ALA A 661 -47.12 1.58 25.51
N ASN A 662 -46.13 0.87 26.00
CA ASN A 662 -46.07 -0.39 26.78
C ASN A 662 -45.62 -1.67 26.03
N THR A 663 -44.95 -2.61 26.60
CA THR A 663 -44.19 -2.91 27.86
C THR A 663 -43.52 -4.28 27.68
N ASP A 664 -42.39 -4.45 28.36
CA ASP A 664 -41.85 -5.60 29.08
C ASP A 664 -41.80 -7.04 28.53
N GLY A 665 -40.64 -7.66 28.78
CA GLY A 665 -40.47 -9.11 28.81
C GLY A 665 -39.06 -9.61 29.05
N ASN A 666 -38.67 -9.73 30.30
CA ASN A 666 -37.50 -10.42 30.84
C ASN A 666 -37.44 -11.93 30.49
N ASN A 667 -36.25 -12.52 30.31
CA ASN A 667 -35.74 -13.61 31.17
C ASN A 667 -34.34 -14.15 30.75
N THR A 668 -33.48 -14.07 31.65
CA THR A 668 -32.43 -14.87 32.36
C THR A 668 -31.90 -16.21 31.79
N SER A 669 -30.61 -16.26 31.84
CA SER A 669 -29.65 -17.27 32.36
C SER A 669 -29.32 -18.55 31.58
N ALA A 670 -28.06 -18.84 31.34
CA ALA A 670 -27.22 -19.73 32.14
C ALA A 670 -25.82 -19.88 31.53
N ALA A 671 -24.83 -19.88 32.42
CA ALA A 671 -23.41 -20.08 32.15
C ALA A 671 -23.05 -21.57 32.07
N SER A 672 -22.05 -21.90 31.26
CA SER A 672 -21.18 -23.05 31.55
C SER A 672 -19.74 -22.84 31.06
N SER A 673 -18.83 -22.99 32.00
CA SER A 673 -17.39 -22.91 31.91
C SER A 673 -16.77 -24.19 31.36
N VAL A 674 -15.73 -24.07 30.49
CA VAL A 674 -14.72 -25.13 30.31
C VAL A 674 -13.35 -24.46 30.21
N GLY A 675 -12.41 -24.93 31.00
CA GLY A 675 -11.08 -24.39 31.22
C GLY A 675 -10.04 -24.83 30.18
N PRO A 676 -8.77 -24.34 30.31
CA PRO A 676 -7.78 -24.34 29.25
C PRO A 676 -6.91 -25.61 29.22
N GLY A 677 -6.71 -26.15 28.01
CA GLY A 677 -5.72 -27.20 27.75
C GLY A 677 -4.38 -26.59 27.28
N HIS A 678 -3.33 -26.83 28.02
CA HIS A 678 -1.95 -26.54 27.65
C HIS A 678 -1.48 -27.46 26.52
N VAL A 679 -0.94 -26.88 25.43
CA VAL A 679 -0.12 -27.62 24.47
C VAL A 679 1.26 -26.99 24.44
N SER A 680 2.27 -27.83 24.66
CA SER A 680 3.69 -27.46 24.74
C SER A 680 4.28 -27.16 23.37
N PHE A 681 4.92 -26.01 23.24
CA PHE A 681 5.75 -25.64 22.09
C PHE A 681 7.21 -26.06 22.36
N SER A 682 7.72 -26.99 21.58
CA SER A 682 9.16 -27.20 21.42
C SER A 682 9.42 -27.89 20.07
N ALA A 683 10.27 -27.28 19.27
CA ALA A 683 10.90 -27.78 18.03
C ALA A 683 10.55 -27.11 16.68
N MET A 684 9.80 -26.00 16.65
CA MET A 684 9.49 -25.30 15.40
C MET A 684 10.19 -23.93 15.23
N ALA A 685 10.97 -23.51 16.22
CA ALA A 685 11.52 -22.15 16.26
C ALA A 685 12.79 -21.93 15.40
N LEU A 686 13.55 -23.00 15.05
CA LEU A 686 14.83 -22.83 14.37
C LEU A 686 14.69 -22.80 12.83
N SER A 687 13.67 -23.44 12.26
CA SER A 687 13.41 -23.41 10.81
C SER A 687 12.68 -22.13 10.38
N ILE A 688 11.95 -21.49 11.28
CA ILE A 688 11.23 -20.24 11.02
C ILE A 688 12.18 -19.05 11.00
N MET A 689 13.25 -19.03 11.78
CA MET A 689 14.22 -17.94 11.78
C MET A 689 15.04 -17.86 10.48
N LEU A 690 15.33 -18.96 9.81
CA LEU A 690 16.04 -18.95 8.53
C LEU A 690 15.13 -18.53 7.36
N ALA A 691 13.85 -18.86 7.41
CA ALA A 691 12.87 -18.44 6.41
C ALA A 691 12.50 -16.95 6.55
N VAL A 692 12.40 -16.43 7.79
CA VAL A 692 12.12 -15.00 8.04
C VAL A 692 13.28 -14.10 7.61
N ALA A 693 14.52 -14.56 7.71
CA ALA A 693 15.70 -13.80 7.26
C ALA A 693 15.74 -13.60 5.73
N VAL A 694 15.07 -14.43 4.95
CA VAL A 694 15.00 -14.31 3.48
C VAL A 694 13.85 -13.39 3.03
N PHE A 695 12.84 -13.12 3.88
CA PHE A 695 11.59 -12.44 3.50
C PHE A 695 11.44 -10.99 3.96
N VAL A 696 12.40 -10.38 4.65
CA VAL A 696 12.24 -9.03 5.22
C VAL A 696 12.77 -7.90 4.31
N ILE A 697 13.05 -8.17 3.03
CA ILE A 697 13.69 -7.18 2.13
C ILE A 697 12.75 -6.70 0.99
N ALA A 698 11.45 -6.71 1.14
CA ALA A 698 10.61 -6.00 0.17
C ALA A 698 9.89 -4.79 0.79
#